data_579fe476cb2d9515bb3b47001ab27c2a
#
_entry.id   579fe476cb2d9515bb3b47001ab27c2a
#
_cell.length_a   1.000
_cell.length_b   1.000
_cell.length_c   1.000
_cell.angle_alpha   90.00
_cell.angle_beta   90.00
_cell.angle_gamma   90.00
#
_symmetry.space_group_name_H-M   'P 1'
#
loop_
_entity.id
_entity.type
_entity.pdbx_description
1 polymer ?
#
loop_
_entity_poly.entity_id
_entity_poly.type
_entity_poly.pdbx_seq_one_letter_code
_entity_poly.pdbx_strand_id
1 'polypeptide(L)'
;MSLKEKIQAEVLKLEGPIVVFGAGGFIGTNLIRTILQYRNDVFAVTSKPFIPWRLDDINPKNILHCNIIKKDQVENLFKEHRFQTIFDLVAYGAYSKQSNVDLIYETNFIGLLNLLEISSQFSIKAFVHAGSSSEYGLNASGPSEDAVLEPNSHYSVTKVGAAHMIKYYGTLKEMPVANLRYYSIYGPFEEPDRLIPQLIDKGMNGTYPPLVQPDISRDFVFVEDAVYATILSAIKIQNIRGKSLNIASNKKTTIRDIASAIKEIFNLTTDPAWGNMPNRKWDLKEWYGNAALAKELLGWQNETSLIDGLRTTYQWQKNYSMPLYEKKLVQDKIRFKLSAVIACYKDEQAIPYMYDRLTKTFNKIGVDYEIIFVNDCSPDNTAEVLQKLVDEDDHVIAIEHSRNFGSQSAFLSGMEISTGDGVILLDGDLQDPPELIEPFYNEWQKGFDVVYGRRVAREGNQTLVSFYKMFYRLFRSVSYVPMPLDAGDFSLMDRKVVNEIIKLPETDQFLRGLRAWVGFKQTGVDYIRPERMFGVTTNNWRKNIGWARKAIFSFSYVPLELLTYGGILLTGLSFIAIIIQIILYFTQPGNPHGITTVIVLILFFGGIQMLGISTLGEYQAKIIEEVKRRPKFIRRNIFRKTY
;
A
#
# COMPACT_ATOMS: atom_id res chain seq x y z
N MET A 1 -21.99 -42.64 -7.51
CA MET A 1 -20.68 -42.00 -7.73
C MET A 1 -20.42 -41.05 -6.58
N SER A 2 -19.25 -41.14 -5.97
CA SER A 2 -18.79 -40.16 -4.99
C SER A 2 -18.58 -38.81 -5.66
N LEU A 3 -18.54 -37.70 -4.87
CA LEU A 3 -18.27 -36.35 -5.39
C LEU A 3 -16.94 -36.32 -6.17
N LYS A 4 -15.92 -37.02 -5.68
CA LYS A 4 -14.61 -37.12 -6.33
C LYS A 4 -14.67 -37.78 -7.71
N GLU A 5 -15.43 -38.87 -7.86
CA GLU A 5 -15.63 -39.53 -9.16
C GLU A 5 -16.39 -38.64 -10.13
N LYS A 6 -17.40 -37.88 -9.64
CA LYS A 6 -18.13 -36.90 -10.44
C LYS A 6 -17.19 -35.81 -10.95
N ILE A 7 -16.38 -35.23 -10.06
CA ILE A 7 -15.39 -34.19 -10.40
C ILE A 7 -14.42 -34.72 -11.47
N GLN A 8 -13.85 -35.92 -11.28
CA GLN A 8 -12.93 -36.52 -12.24
C GLN A 8 -13.57 -36.64 -13.64
N ALA A 9 -14.79 -37.14 -13.71
CA ALA A 9 -15.50 -37.33 -14.99
C ALA A 9 -15.77 -36.00 -15.71
N GLU A 10 -16.01 -34.92 -14.95
CA GLU A 10 -16.29 -33.61 -15.53
C GLU A 10 -15.02 -32.82 -15.88
N VAL A 11 -13.93 -32.90 -15.09
CA VAL A 11 -12.65 -32.25 -15.39
C VAL A 11 -12.11 -32.65 -16.77
N LEU A 12 -12.28 -33.92 -17.16
CA LEU A 12 -11.81 -34.42 -18.44
C LEU A 12 -12.58 -33.85 -19.65
N LYS A 13 -13.76 -33.24 -19.44
CA LYS A 13 -14.58 -32.61 -20.50
C LYS A 13 -14.22 -31.12 -20.70
N LEU A 14 -13.44 -30.52 -19.83
CA LEU A 14 -13.05 -29.13 -19.98
C LEU A 14 -12.20 -28.91 -21.24
N GLU A 15 -12.50 -27.87 -21.98
CA GLU A 15 -11.68 -27.46 -23.14
C GLU A 15 -10.42 -26.73 -22.70
N GLY A 16 -9.27 -27.19 -23.16
CA GLY A 16 -7.96 -26.59 -22.77
C GLY A 16 -7.27 -25.84 -23.90
N PRO A 17 -6.27 -25.04 -23.60
CA PRO A 17 -5.64 -24.81 -22.27
C PRO A 17 -6.56 -24.10 -21.26
N ILE A 18 -6.40 -24.44 -19.98
CA ILE A 18 -7.22 -23.91 -18.88
C ILE A 18 -6.40 -22.91 -18.05
N VAL A 19 -7.01 -21.79 -17.67
CA VAL A 19 -6.39 -20.81 -16.78
C VAL A 19 -7.26 -20.51 -15.56
N VAL A 20 -6.60 -20.39 -14.40
CA VAL A 20 -7.24 -19.99 -13.13
C VAL A 20 -6.58 -18.70 -12.66
N PHE A 21 -7.23 -17.55 -12.87
CA PHE A 21 -6.86 -16.29 -12.28
C PHE A 21 -7.26 -16.28 -10.80
N GLY A 22 -6.39 -15.73 -9.93
CA GLY A 22 -6.61 -15.80 -8.49
C GLY A 22 -6.33 -17.18 -7.89
N ALA A 23 -5.52 -18.02 -8.54
CA ALA A 23 -5.15 -19.35 -8.11
C ALA A 23 -4.47 -19.40 -6.73
N GLY A 24 -3.78 -18.34 -6.31
CA GLY A 24 -3.21 -18.22 -4.96
C GLY A 24 -4.23 -17.91 -3.86
N GLY A 25 -5.51 -17.69 -4.20
CA GLY A 25 -6.62 -17.54 -3.27
C GLY A 25 -7.16 -18.88 -2.77
N PHE A 26 -8.08 -18.84 -1.80
CA PHE A 26 -8.64 -20.04 -1.16
C PHE A 26 -9.37 -20.98 -2.14
N ILE A 27 -10.38 -20.46 -2.86
CA ILE A 27 -11.15 -21.29 -3.83
C ILE A 27 -10.25 -21.64 -5.03
N GLY A 28 -9.45 -20.68 -5.51
CA GLY A 28 -8.56 -20.87 -6.66
C GLY A 28 -7.54 -21.97 -6.47
N THR A 29 -6.93 -22.08 -5.28
CA THR A 29 -5.96 -23.14 -4.99
C THR A 29 -6.63 -24.52 -4.94
N ASN A 30 -7.84 -24.63 -4.43
CA ASN A 30 -8.59 -25.90 -4.44
C ASN A 30 -8.98 -26.29 -5.87
N LEU A 31 -9.43 -25.33 -6.69
CA LEU A 31 -9.79 -25.57 -8.08
C LEU A 31 -8.57 -26.04 -8.90
N ILE A 32 -7.47 -25.30 -8.86
CA ILE A 32 -6.26 -25.64 -9.64
C ILE A 32 -5.70 -27.01 -9.24
N ARG A 33 -5.63 -27.33 -7.94
CA ARG A 33 -5.18 -28.63 -7.45
C ARG A 33 -6.09 -29.78 -7.91
N THR A 34 -7.40 -29.56 -7.87
CA THR A 34 -8.37 -30.53 -8.34
C THR A 34 -8.21 -30.84 -9.82
N ILE A 35 -8.04 -29.80 -10.66
CA ILE A 35 -7.89 -30.01 -12.10
C ILE A 35 -6.53 -30.64 -12.44
N LEU A 36 -5.44 -30.22 -11.79
CA LEU A 36 -4.08 -30.75 -11.99
C LEU A 36 -3.95 -32.24 -11.63
N GLN A 37 -4.86 -32.82 -10.84
CA GLN A 37 -4.86 -34.27 -10.58
C GLN A 37 -5.16 -35.10 -11.85
N TYR A 38 -5.80 -34.48 -12.84
CA TYR A 38 -6.31 -35.20 -14.02
C TYR A 38 -5.83 -34.61 -15.35
N ARG A 39 -5.24 -33.37 -15.35
CA ARG A 39 -4.83 -32.65 -16.55
C ARG A 39 -3.53 -31.88 -16.31
N ASN A 40 -2.72 -31.71 -17.38
CA ASN A 40 -1.44 -31.00 -17.32
C ASN A 40 -1.47 -29.63 -18.04
N ASP A 41 -2.51 -29.35 -18.85
CA ASP A 41 -2.69 -28.10 -19.60
C ASP A 41 -3.44 -27.03 -18.80
N VAL A 42 -3.08 -26.88 -17.52
CA VAL A 42 -3.74 -26.01 -16.56
C VAL A 42 -2.73 -25.05 -15.96
N PHE A 43 -3.07 -23.77 -15.94
CA PHE A 43 -2.19 -22.70 -15.49
C PHE A 43 -2.79 -21.93 -14.31
N ALA A 44 -2.02 -21.80 -13.26
CA ALA A 44 -2.32 -20.97 -12.08
C ALA A 44 -1.77 -19.56 -12.30
N VAL A 45 -2.62 -18.53 -12.28
CA VAL A 45 -2.17 -17.14 -12.39
C VAL A 45 -2.21 -16.45 -11.04
N THR A 46 -1.09 -15.80 -10.68
CA THR A 46 -0.94 -14.94 -9.52
C THR A 46 -0.41 -13.56 -9.90
N SER A 47 -0.89 -12.50 -9.24
CA SER A 47 -0.35 -11.14 -9.42
C SER A 47 0.90 -10.86 -8.59
N LYS A 48 1.28 -11.79 -7.69
CA LYS A 48 2.42 -11.62 -6.79
C LYS A 48 3.71 -11.98 -7.48
N PRO A 49 4.82 -11.27 -7.20
CA PRO A 49 6.13 -11.56 -7.78
C PRO A 49 6.77 -12.86 -7.25
N PHE A 50 6.15 -13.50 -6.27
CA PHE A 50 6.57 -14.76 -5.67
C PHE A 50 5.45 -15.80 -5.72
N ILE A 51 5.80 -17.08 -5.57
CA ILE A 51 4.83 -18.18 -5.52
C ILE A 51 4.12 -18.14 -4.15
N PRO A 52 2.79 -17.93 -4.10
CA PRO A 52 2.04 -17.98 -2.85
C PRO A 52 2.17 -19.35 -2.16
N TRP A 53 2.16 -19.38 -0.83
CA TRP A 53 2.29 -20.61 -0.02
C TRP A 53 1.28 -21.72 -0.40
N ARG A 54 0.13 -21.33 -0.92
CA ARG A 54 -0.90 -22.26 -1.41
C ARG A 54 -0.51 -22.93 -2.72
N LEU A 55 0.50 -22.47 -3.42
CA LEU A 55 0.94 -22.96 -4.71
C LEU A 55 2.39 -23.50 -4.68
N ASP A 56 3.02 -23.58 -3.50
CA ASP A 56 4.46 -23.87 -3.33
C ASP A 56 4.86 -25.30 -3.76
N ASP A 57 3.92 -26.24 -3.81
CA ASP A 57 4.09 -27.61 -4.27
C ASP A 57 3.59 -27.83 -5.72
N ILE A 58 3.06 -26.80 -6.40
CA ILE A 58 2.65 -26.87 -7.79
C ILE A 58 3.90 -26.67 -8.68
N ASN A 59 3.97 -27.46 -9.76
CA ASN A 59 5.07 -27.34 -10.70
C ASN A 59 5.18 -25.90 -11.23
N PRO A 60 6.34 -25.24 -11.11
CA PRO A 60 6.53 -23.86 -11.57
C PRO A 60 6.13 -23.60 -13.04
N LYS A 61 6.22 -24.62 -13.91
CA LYS A 61 5.77 -24.52 -15.31
C LYS A 61 4.26 -24.26 -15.47
N ASN A 62 3.46 -24.57 -14.44
CA ASN A 62 2.03 -24.34 -14.41
C ASN A 62 1.68 -23.01 -13.70
N ILE A 63 2.67 -22.22 -13.26
CA ILE A 63 2.46 -20.95 -12.55
C ILE A 63 2.86 -19.80 -13.46
N LEU A 64 1.93 -18.87 -13.67
CA LEU A 64 2.12 -17.68 -14.50
C LEU A 64 1.91 -16.43 -13.65
N HIS A 65 2.60 -15.36 -13.98
CA HIS A 65 2.49 -14.08 -13.29
C HIS A 65 1.76 -13.05 -14.17
N CYS A 66 0.63 -12.54 -13.67
CA CYS A 66 -0.13 -11.49 -14.36
C CYS A 66 -0.95 -10.68 -13.36
N ASN A 67 -0.83 -9.36 -13.44
CA ASN A 67 -1.73 -8.44 -12.75
C ASN A 67 -2.86 -8.03 -13.69
N ILE A 68 -4.09 -8.47 -13.42
CA ILE A 68 -5.27 -8.22 -14.28
C ILE A 68 -5.62 -6.73 -14.43
N ILE A 69 -5.16 -5.86 -13.51
CA ILE A 69 -5.32 -4.41 -13.62
C ILE A 69 -4.47 -3.86 -14.80
N LYS A 70 -3.37 -4.53 -15.15
CA LYS A 70 -2.47 -4.18 -16.26
C LYS A 70 -2.92 -4.85 -17.54
N LYS A 71 -3.62 -4.10 -18.40
CA LYS A 71 -4.22 -4.63 -19.64
C LYS A 71 -3.20 -5.26 -20.58
N ASP A 72 -2.02 -4.68 -20.68
CA ASP A 72 -0.91 -5.17 -21.47
C ASP A 72 -0.42 -6.55 -21.02
N GLN A 73 -0.34 -6.80 -19.71
CA GLN A 73 0.04 -8.11 -19.17
C GLN A 73 -1.00 -9.17 -19.51
N VAL A 74 -2.28 -8.84 -19.40
CA VAL A 74 -3.37 -9.75 -19.77
C VAL A 74 -3.31 -10.09 -21.25
N GLU A 75 -3.12 -9.07 -22.11
CA GLU A 75 -3.04 -9.25 -23.56
C GLU A 75 -1.88 -10.16 -23.96
N ASN A 76 -0.69 -9.94 -23.42
CA ASN A 76 0.48 -10.77 -23.68
C ASN A 76 0.24 -12.23 -23.25
N LEU A 77 -0.35 -12.44 -22.07
CA LEU A 77 -0.64 -13.77 -21.55
C LEU A 77 -1.59 -14.56 -22.48
N PHE A 78 -2.64 -13.91 -23.00
CA PHE A 78 -3.59 -14.54 -23.92
C PHE A 78 -3.01 -14.82 -25.30
N LYS A 79 -2.11 -13.95 -25.81
CA LYS A 79 -1.39 -14.19 -27.07
C LYS A 79 -0.48 -15.41 -26.99
N GLU A 80 0.18 -15.61 -25.85
CA GLU A 80 1.11 -16.71 -25.64
C GLU A 80 0.41 -18.05 -25.47
N HIS A 81 -0.64 -18.11 -24.65
CA HIS A 81 -1.23 -19.38 -24.19
C HIS A 81 -2.57 -19.74 -24.86
N ARG A 82 -3.30 -18.78 -25.45
CA ARG A 82 -4.59 -18.97 -26.15
C ARG A 82 -5.59 -19.81 -25.37
N PHE A 83 -5.88 -19.45 -24.12
CA PHE A 83 -6.77 -20.19 -23.23
C PHE A 83 -8.15 -20.42 -23.81
N GLN A 84 -8.72 -21.62 -23.55
CA GLN A 84 -10.07 -21.99 -23.94
C GLN A 84 -11.05 -21.91 -22.76
N THR A 85 -10.63 -22.36 -21.57
CA THR A 85 -11.43 -22.26 -20.35
C THR A 85 -10.77 -21.32 -19.35
N ILE A 86 -11.51 -20.33 -18.88
CA ILE A 86 -11.04 -19.29 -17.99
C ILE A 86 -11.86 -19.32 -16.70
N PHE A 87 -11.20 -19.45 -15.57
CA PHE A 87 -11.78 -19.29 -14.24
C PHE A 87 -11.22 -18.00 -13.63
N ASP A 88 -12.06 -17.00 -13.42
CA ASP A 88 -11.71 -15.76 -12.75
C ASP A 88 -12.18 -15.78 -11.29
N LEU A 89 -11.27 -16.09 -10.39
CA LEU A 89 -11.47 -16.15 -8.94
C LEU A 89 -10.74 -15.00 -8.23
N VAL A 90 -10.38 -13.96 -8.97
CA VAL A 90 -9.73 -12.77 -8.39
C VAL A 90 -10.73 -11.95 -7.60
N ALA A 91 -10.36 -11.58 -6.39
CA ALA A 91 -11.13 -10.64 -5.58
C ALA A 91 -10.24 -9.91 -4.56
N TYR A 92 -10.55 -8.64 -4.31
CA TYR A 92 -9.98 -7.84 -3.24
C TYR A 92 -11.10 -7.14 -2.46
N GLY A 93 -10.96 -7.01 -1.14
CA GLY A 93 -11.98 -6.40 -0.27
C GLY A 93 -12.92 -7.41 0.43
N ALA A 94 -12.73 -8.72 0.20
CA ALA A 94 -13.50 -9.76 0.90
C ALA A 94 -13.11 -9.94 2.38
N TYR A 95 -11.97 -9.43 2.78
CA TYR A 95 -11.45 -9.48 4.16
C TYR A 95 -11.41 -8.08 4.77
N SER A 96 -11.70 -7.97 6.07
CA SER A 96 -11.74 -6.68 6.80
C SER A 96 -10.43 -5.88 6.73
N LYS A 97 -9.29 -6.55 6.58
CA LYS A 97 -7.96 -5.95 6.39
C LYS A 97 -7.73 -5.38 4.98
N GLN A 98 -8.57 -5.73 4.02
CA GLN A 98 -8.50 -5.23 2.64
C GLN A 98 -9.43 -4.02 2.48
N SER A 99 -9.02 -2.86 2.99
CA SER A 99 -9.84 -1.66 3.09
C SER A 99 -9.51 -0.56 2.07
N ASN A 100 -8.53 -0.77 1.20
CA ASN A 100 -8.19 0.20 0.15
C ASN A 100 -9.30 0.22 -0.92
N VAL A 101 -10.08 1.30 -0.95
CA VAL A 101 -11.25 1.46 -1.82
C VAL A 101 -10.85 1.44 -3.29
N ASP A 102 -9.83 2.19 -3.69
CA ASP A 102 -9.37 2.25 -5.08
C ASP A 102 -8.98 0.87 -5.59
N LEU A 103 -8.20 0.13 -4.80
CA LEU A 103 -7.77 -1.21 -5.16
C LEU A 103 -8.95 -2.22 -5.23
N ILE A 104 -10.03 -2.00 -4.45
CA ILE A 104 -11.26 -2.79 -4.56
C ILE A 104 -11.88 -2.60 -5.95
N TYR A 105 -12.03 -1.36 -6.41
CA TYR A 105 -12.61 -1.06 -7.72
C TYR A 105 -11.66 -1.46 -8.87
N GLU A 106 -10.39 -1.15 -8.77
CA GLU A 106 -9.41 -1.53 -9.78
C GLU A 106 -9.35 -3.05 -9.97
N THR A 107 -9.30 -3.82 -8.88
CA THR A 107 -9.19 -5.28 -8.97
C THR A 107 -10.50 -5.91 -9.43
N ASN A 108 -11.62 -5.61 -8.74
CA ASN A 108 -12.86 -6.36 -8.94
C ASN A 108 -13.66 -5.91 -10.16
N PHE A 109 -13.46 -4.68 -10.63
CA PHE A 109 -14.22 -4.11 -11.74
C PHE A 109 -13.35 -3.86 -12.97
N ILE A 110 -12.28 -3.07 -12.87
CA ILE A 110 -11.38 -2.78 -14.01
C ILE A 110 -10.60 -4.04 -14.41
N GLY A 111 -10.10 -4.82 -13.45
CA GLY A 111 -9.42 -6.08 -13.74
C GLY A 111 -10.32 -7.08 -14.47
N LEU A 112 -11.58 -7.24 -14.05
CA LEU A 112 -12.55 -8.06 -14.78
C LEU A 112 -12.84 -7.51 -16.17
N LEU A 113 -13.01 -6.19 -16.34
CA LEU A 113 -13.19 -5.56 -17.64
C LEU A 113 -12.04 -5.89 -18.58
N ASN A 114 -10.79 -5.78 -18.12
CA ASN A 114 -9.62 -6.13 -18.93
C ASN A 114 -9.65 -7.62 -19.36
N LEU A 115 -10.00 -8.53 -18.44
CA LEU A 115 -10.11 -9.95 -18.77
C LEU A 115 -11.20 -10.21 -19.83
N LEU A 116 -12.38 -9.61 -19.69
CA LEU A 116 -13.49 -9.77 -20.64
C LEU A 116 -13.16 -9.15 -22.01
N GLU A 117 -12.63 -7.94 -22.04
CA GLU A 117 -12.23 -7.24 -23.25
C GLU A 117 -11.18 -8.03 -24.05
N ILE A 118 -10.14 -8.52 -23.37
CA ILE A 118 -9.08 -9.29 -24.04
C ILE A 118 -9.62 -10.67 -24.45
N SER A 119 -10.30 -11.39 -23.55
CA SER A 119 -10.82 -12.73 -23.88
C SER A 119 -11.85 -12.70 -25.02
N SER A 120 -12.59 -11.59 -25.20
CA SER A 120 -13.53 -11.42 -26.33
C SER A 120 -12.87 -11.43 -27.71
N GLN A 121 -11.56 -11.17 -27.78
CA GLN A 121 -10.79 -11.21 -29.02
C GLN A 121 -10.32 -12.63 -29.39
N PHE A 122 -10.54 -13.60 -28.51
CA PHE A 122 -10.15 -14.99 -28.69
C PHE A 122 -11.39 -15.91 -28.66
N SER A 123 -11.32 -17.03 -29.37
CA SER A 123 -12.43 -18.01 -29.44
C SER A 123 -12.46 -18.87 -28.17
N ILE A 124 -12.76 -18.29 -27.03
CA ILE A 124 -12.85 -19.00 -25.75
C ILE A 124 -14.09 -19.92 -25.72
N LYS A 125 -14.04 -20.98 -24.92
CA LYS A 125 -15.14 -21.95 -24.73
C LYS A 125 -15.95 -21.72 -23.46
N ALA A 126 -15.30 -21.23 -22.40
CA ALA A 126 -15.97 -20.89 -21.15
C ALA A 126 -15.21 -19.84 -20.35
N PHE A 127 -15.94 -18.93 -19.72
CA PHE A 127 -15.44 -17.97 -18.74
C PHE A 127 -16.37 -17.98 -17.51
N VAL A 128 -15.85 -18.41 -16.37
CA VAL A 128 -16.61 -18.48 -15.12
C VAL A 128 -16.04 -17.47 -14.13
N HIS A 129 -16.87 -16.50 -13.73
CA HIS A 129 -16.50 -15.46 -12.76
C HIS A 129 -16.98 -15.79 -11.35
N ALA A 130 -16.14 -15.54 -10.36
CA ALA A 130 -16.51 -15.64 -8.94
C ALA A 130 -17.25 -14.38 -8.47
N GLY A 131 -18.57 -14.45 -8.46
CA GLY A 131 -19.45 -13.54 -7.76
C GLY A 131 -19.50 -13.81 -6.25
N SER A 132 -20.43 -13.19 -5.57
CA SER A 132 -20.58 -13.31 -4.12
C SER A 132 -22.03 -13.14 -3.67
N SER A 133 -22.46 -13.88 -2.65
CA SER A 133 -23.74 -13.65 -1.97
C SER A 133 -23.86 -12.23 -1.38
N SER A 134 -22.74 -11.53 -1.16
CA SER A 134 -22.76 -10.13 -0.74
C SER A 134 -23.34 -9.16 -1.78
N GLU A 135 -23.55 -9.60 -3.02
CA GLU A 135 -24.31 -8.85 -4.04
C GLU A 135 -25.74 -8.55 -3.55
N TYR A 136 -26.34 -9.46 -2.80
CA TYR A 136 -27.67 -9.27 -2.21
C TYR A 136 -27.69 -8.25 -1.06
N GLY A 137 -26.56 -8.07 -0.37
CA GLY A 137 -26.41 -7.13 0.73
C GLY A 137 -27.42 -7.37 1.84
N LEU A 138 -28.40 -6.47 2.00
CA LEU A 138 -29.43 -6.56 3.04
C LEU A 138 -30.52 -7.57 2.71
N ASN A 139 -30.71 -7.91 1.44
CA ASN A 139 -31.71 -8.88 0.98
C ASN A 139 -31.14 -10.32 0.96
N ALA A 140 -30.80 -10.88 2.14
CA ALA A 140 -30.01 -12.10 2.25
C ALA A 140 -30.80 -13.34 2.75
N SER A 141 -32.13 -13.26 2.84
CA SER A 141 -33.00 -14.33 3.37
C SER A 141 -33.55 -15.20 2.23
N GLY A 142 -32.72 -16.10 1.73
CA GLY A 142 -33.10 -17.06 0.68
C GLY A 142 -33.40 -16.44 -0.69
N PRO A 143 -32.67 -15.40 -1.16
CA PRO A 143 -32.99 -14.72 -2.40
C PRO A 143 -32.81 -15.64 -3.61
N SER A 144 -33.70 -15.55 -4.58
CA SER A 144 -33.49 -16.08 -5.94
C SER A 144 -32.52 -15.16 -6.69
N GLU A 145 -32.01 -15.63 -7.83
CA GLU A 145 -31.03 -14.88 -8.62
C GLU A 145 -31.58 -13.56 -9.21
N ASP A 146 -32.89 -13.47 -9.37
CA ASP A 146 -33.62 -12.28 -9.86
C ASP A 146 -34.02 -11.30 -8.74
N ALA A 147 -33.71 -11.62 -7.48
CA ALA A 147 -34.04 -10.75 -6.35
C ALA A 147 -33.26 -9.42 -6.43
N VAL A 148 -33.86 -8.36 -5.88
CA VAL A 148 -33.25 -7.02 -5.82
C VAL A 148 -31.92 -7.09 -5.06
N LEU A 149 -30.90 -6.49 -5.63
CA LEU A 149 -29.55 -6.40 -5.05
C LEU A 149 -29.44 -5.13 -4.22
N GLU A 150 -29.08 -5.24 -2.94
CA GLU A 150 -28.95 -4.15 -1.98
C GLU A 150 -27.52 -4.08 -1.37
N PRO A 151 -26.50 -3.81 -2.20
CA PRO A 151 -25.12 -3.86 -1.77
C PRO A 151 -24.83 -2.86 -0.62
N ASN A 152 -24.13 -3.31 0.42
CA ASN A 152 -23.89 -2.57 1.65
C ASN A 152 -22.40 -2.27 1.94
N SER A 153 -21.54 -2.48 0.95
CA SER A 153 -20.09 -2.21 1.03
C SER A 153 -19.51 -1.95 -0.36
N HIS A 154 -18.33 -1.30 -0.44
CA HIS A 154 -17.61 -1.12 -1.70
C HIS A 154 -17.34 -2.46 -2.41
N TYR A 155 -16.99 -3.50 -1.65
CA TYR A 155 -16.83 -4.84 -2.20
C TYR A 155 -18.11 -5.36 -2.86
N SER A 156 -19.25 -5.29 -2.17
CA SER A 156 -20.53 -5.75 -2.74
C SER A 156 -20.98 -4.92 -3.94
N VAL A 157 -20.74 -3.60 -3.93
CA VAL A 157 -21.01 -2.74 -5.10
C VAL A 157 -20.21 -3.19 -6.32
N THR A 158 -18.91 -3.48 -6.14
CA THR A 158 -18.08 -3.97 -7.25
C THR A 158 -18.52 -5.34 -7.75
N LYS A 159 -19.00 -6.24 -6.88
CA LYS A 159 -19.51 -7.56 -7.28
C LYS A 159 -20.85 -7.47 -8.01
N VAL A 160 -21.74 -6.54 -7.63
CA VAL A 160 -22.96 -6.23 -8.40
C VAL A 160 -22.60 -5.71 -9.78
N GLY A 161 -21.66 -4.75 -9.87
CA GLY A 161 -21.18 -4.23 -11.17
C GLY A 161 -20.59 -5.33 -12.05
N ALA A 162 -19.78 -6.23 -11.47
CA ALA A 162 -19.21 -7.40 -12.15
C ALA A 162 -20.30 -8.35 -12.69
N ALA A 163 -21.32 -8.66 -11.89
CA ALA A 163 -22.43 -9.50 -12.33
C ALA A 163 -23.20 -8.90 -13.53
N HIS A 164 -23.42 -7.59 -13.52
CA HIS A 164 -24.03 -6.88 -14.66
C HIS A 164 -23.10 -6.86 -15.88
N MET A 165 -21.82 -6.76 -15.70
CA MET A 165 -20.84 -6.86 -16.79
C MET A 165 -20.87 -8.26 -17.42
N ILE A 166 -20.88 -9.33 -16.62
CA ILE A 166 -21.04 -10.71 -17.10
C ILE A 166 -22.36 -10.88 -17.86
N LYS A 167 -23.46 -10.33 -17.35
CA LYS A 167 -24.76 -10.35 -18.06
C LYS A 167 -24.67 -9.65 -19.42
N TYR A 168 -24.06 -8.47 -19.50
CA TYR A 168 -23.88 -7.73 -20.75
C TYR A 168 -23.06 -8.54 -21.77
N TYR A 169 -21.89 -9.06 -21.37
CA TYR A 169 -21.04 -9.84 -22.26
C TYR A 169 -21.69 -11.17 -22.69
N GLY A 170 -22.43 -11.82 -21.79
CA GLY A 170 -23.10 -13.07 -22.10
C GLY A 170 -24.33 -12.92 -22.98
N THR A 171 -25.14 -11.86 -22.79
CA THR A 171 -26.41 -11.69 -23.53
C THR A 171 -26.25 -10.89 -24.82
N LEU A 172 -25.51 -9.78 -24.79
CA LEU A 172 -25.40 -8.88 -25.95
C LEU A 172 -24.13 -9.12 -26.77
N LYS A 173 -23.05 -9.56 -26.15
CA LYS A 173 -21.79 -9.93 -26.85
C LYS A 173 -21.71 -11.43 -27.14
N GLU A 174 -22.67 -12.20 -26.70
CA GLU A 174 -22.81 -13.64 -26.89
C GLU A 174 -21.60 -14.48 -26.44
N MET A 175 -20.77 -13.92 -25.54
CA MET A 175 -19.64 -14.63 -24.96
C MET A 175 -20.08 -15.75 -24.02
N PRO A 176 -19.37 -16.87 -23.97
CA PRO A 176 -19.65 -17.99 -23.06
C PRO A 176 -19.20 -17.65 -21.62
N VAL A 177 -19.91 -16.76 -20.94
CA VAL A 177 -19.56 -16.23 -19.61
C VAL A 177 -20.70 -16.44 -18.61
N ALA A 178 -20.37 -16.72 -17.34
CA ALA A 178 -21.34 -16.85 -16.25
C ALA A 178 -20.75 -16.35 -14.92
N ASN A 179 -21.64 -15.93 -14.01
CA ASN A 179 -21.29 -15.45 -12.66
C ASN A 179 -21.77 -16.47 -11.60
N LEU A 180 -20.91 -16.85 -10.64
CA LEU A 180 -21.25 -17.73 -9.53
C LEU A 180 -21.27 -16.96 -8.22
N ARG A 181 -22.43 -16.75 -7.61
CA ARG A 181 -22.60 -16.11 -6.30
C ARG A 181 -22.28 -17.11 -5.20
N TYR A 182 -21.00 -17.19 -4.82
CA TYR A 182 -20.60 -18.05 -3.72
C TYR A 182 -21.13 -17.52 -2.38
N TYR A 183 -21.68 -18.45 -1.59
CA TYR A 183 -22.01 -18.20 -0.19
C TYR A 183 -20.79 -18.41 0.71
N SER A 184 -20.95 -18.80 1.96
CA SER A 184 -19.81 -18.95 2.87
C SER A 184 -19.05 -20.25 2.59
N ILE A 185 -18.11 -20.18 1.66
CA ILE A 185 -17.25 -21.34 1.35
C ILE A 185 -16.27 -21.57 2.48
N TYR A 186 -16.04 -22.83 2.88
CA TYR A 186 -15.10 -23.25 3.90
C TYR A 186 -14.40 -24.55 3.53
N GLY A 187 -13.22 -24.81 4.11
CA GLY A 187 -12.50 -26.06 3.87
C GLY A 187 -10.97 -25.90 3.89
N PRO A 188 -10.24 -26.91 3.40
CA PRO A 188 -8.79 -26.91 3.24
C PRO A 188 -8.27 -25.66 2.52
N PHE A 189 -7.13 -25.12 2.96
CA PHE A 189 -6.51 -23.91 2.43
C PHE A 189 -7.26 -22.59 2.70
N GLU A 190 -8.30 -22.56 3.54
CA GLU A 190 -8.91 -21.31 3.98
C GLU A 190 -7.94 -20.46 4.81
N GLU A 191 -8.18 -19.14 4.87
CA GLU A 191 -7.35 -18.23 5.68
C GLU A 191 -7.42 -18.58 7.18
N PRO A 192 -6.29 -18.74 7.88
CA PRO A 192 -6.25 -19.17 9.29
C PRO A 192 -7.00 -18.26 10.26
N ASP A 193 -7.20 -16.96 9.91
CA ASP A 193 -7.93 -15.98 10.71
C ASP A 193 -9.46 -15.99 10.47
N ARG A 194 -9.96 -16.91 9.65
CA ARG A 194 -11.40 -17.09 9.42
C ARG A 194 -12.06 -17.98 10.48
N LEU A 195 -13.39 -17.90 10.54
CA LEU A 195 -14.18 -18.54 11.60
C LEU A 195 -13.93 -20.07 11.70
N ILE A 196 -14.02 -20.79 10.59
CA ILE A 196 -13.90 -22.27 10.62
C ILE A 196 -12.48 -22.72 11.00
N PRO A 197 -11.39 -22.21 10.39
CA PRO A 197 -10.03 -22.54 10.82
C PRO A 197 -9.75 -22.19 12.29
N GLN A 198 -10.24 -21.04 12.78
CA GLN A 198 -10.09 -20.64 14.17
C GLN A 198 -10.84 -21.56 15.14
N LEU A 199 -12.07 -21.97 14.79
CA LEU A 199 -12.86 -22.90 15.61
C LEU A 199 -12.18 -24.26 15.69
N ILE A 200 -11.60 -24.75 14.59
CA ILE A 200 -10.86 -26.02 14.57
C ILE A 200 -9.57 -25.90 15.41
N ASP A 201 -8.78 -24.83 15.22
CA ASP A 201 -7.54 -24.60 15.99
C ASP A 201 -7.81 -24.57 17.50
N LYS A 202 -8.80 -23.78 17.93
CA LYS A 202 -9.16 -23.68 19.34
C LYS A 202 -9.81 -24.95 19.86
N GLY A 203 -10.62 -25.62 19.04
CA GLY A 203 -11.22 -26.92 19.36
C GLY A 203 -10.18 -27.99 19.64
N MET A 204 -9.10 -28.07 18.84
CA MET A 204 -7.95 -28.97 19.09
C MET A 204 -7.29 -28.70 20.45
N ASN A 205 -7.34 -27.46 20.91
CA ASN A 205 -6.78 -27.03 22.22
C ASN A 205 -7.83 -27.00 23.35
N GLY A 206 -8.99 -27.60 23.16
CA GLY A 206 -10.03 -27.73 24.19
C GLY A 206 -10.81 -26.43 24.48
N THR A 207 -10.74 -25.41 23.62
CA THR A 207 -11.31 -24.08 23.86
C THR A 207 -12.09 -23.57 22.64
N TYR A 208 -12.70 -22.38 22.79
CA TYR A 208 -13.32 -21.63 21.68
C TYR A 208 -12.62 -20.30 21.42
N PRO A 209 -12.60 -19.78 20.18
CA PRO A 209 -12.23 -18.41 19.91
C PRO A 209 -13.32 -17.44 20.41
N PRO A 210 -13.05 -16.12 20.49
CA PRO A 210 -14.10 -15.12 20.69
C PRO A 210 -15.17 -15.23 19.57
N LEU A 211 -16.45 -15.29 19.97
CA LEU A 211 -17.57 -15.44 19.05
C LEU A 211 -18.52 -14.24 19.12
N VAL A 212 -19.18 -13.96 18.00
CA VAL A 212 -20.30 -13.02 17.89
C VAL A 212 -21.56 -13.59 18.54
N GLN A 213 -22.71 -12.91 18.41
CA GLN A 213 -23.99 -13.42 18.89
C GLN A 213 -24.34 -14.77 18.24
N PRO A 214 -24.92 -15.71 19.00
CA PRO A 214 -25.18 -17.09 18.55
C PRO A 214 -26.15 -17.21 17.38
N ASP A 215 -27.08 -16.26 17.25
CA ASP A 215 -28.17 -16.29 16.25
C ASP A 215 -27.75 -15.71 14.89
N ILE A 216 -26.54 -15.18 14.75
CA ILE A 216 -25.97 -14.77 13.46
C ILE A 216 -25.85 -16.01 12.58
N SER A 217 -26.34 -15.94 11.33
CA SER A 217 -26.33 -17.09 10.43
C SER A 217 -25.50 -16.87 9.16
N ARG A 218 -25.10 -17.97 8.56
CA ARG A 218 -24.47 -18.05 7.24
C ARG A 218 -24.95 -19.34 6.55
N ASP A 219 -24.81 -19.37 5.22
CA ASP A 219 -24.98 -20.58 4.43
C ASP A 219 -23.58 -21.12 4.09
N PHE A 220 -23.20 -22.23 4.71
CA PHE A 220 -21.87 -22.82 4.55
C PHE A 220 -21.87 -23.89 3.47
N VAL A 221 -20.96 -23.75 2.51
CA VAL A 221 -20.72 -24.71 1.43
C VAL A 221 -19.28 -25.20 1.50
N PHE A 222 -19.11 -26.52 1.49
CA PHE A 222 -17.76 -27.11 1.50
C PHE A 222 -17.04 -26.81 0.18
N VAL A 223 -15.76 -26.57 0.24
CA VAL A 223 -14.99 -26.08 -0.93
C VAL A 223 -14.98 -27.04 -2.10
N GLU A 224 -15.01 -28.36 -1.88
CA GLU A 224 -15.09 -29.35 -2.97
C GLU A 224 -16.42 -29.25 -3.73
N ASP A 225 -17.55 -29.01 -3.03
CA ASP A 225 -18.85 -28.78 -3.67
C ASP A 225 -18.82 -27.48 -4.51
N ALA A 226 -18.17 -26.43 -4.03
CA ALA A 226 -18.00 -25.18 -4.76
C ALA A 226 -17.11 -25.36 -6.00
N VAL A 227 -16.02 -26.10 -5.88
CA VAL A 227 -15.14 -26.47 -7.00
C VAL A 227 -15.91 -27.27 -8.05
N TYR A 228 -16.74 -28.23 -7.62
CA TYR A 228 -17.59 -29.01 -8.53
C TYR A 228 -18.60 -28.13 -9.28
N ALA A 229 -19.25 -27.18 -8.59
CA ALA A 229 -20.13 -26.20 -9.23
C ALA A 229 -19.39 -25.37 -10.29
N THR A 230 -18.15 -24.94 -9.97
CA THR A 230 -17.32 -24.14 -10.86
C THR A 230 -16.97 -24.90 -12.15
N ILE A 231 -16.57 -26.15 -12.03
CA ILE A 231 -16.27 -27.05 -13.17
C ILE A 231 -17.52 -27.31 -14.02
N LEU A 232 -18.64 -27.65 -13.40
CA LEU A 232 -19.92 -27.86 -14.10
C LEU A 232 -20.37 -26.62 -14.87
N SER A 233 -20.14 -25.43 -14.30
CA SER A 233 -20.49 -24.15 -14.93
C SER A 233 -19.72 -23.95 -16.23
N ALA A 234 -18.44 -24.29 -16.27
CA ALA A 234 -17.63 -24.18 -17.48
C ALA A 234 -18.12 -25.18 -18.56
N ILE A 235 -18.45 -26.40 -18.18
CA ILE A 235 -18.91 -27.42 -19.12
C ILE A 235 -20.30 -27.11 -19.66
N LYS A 236 -21.20 -26.62 -18.80
CA LYS A 236 -22.58 -26.28 -19.14
C LYS A 236 -22.79 -24.80 -19.42
N ILE A 237 -21.74 -24.11 -19.82
CA ILE A 237 -21.73 -22.65 -19.94
C ILE A 237 -22.83 -22.11 -20.86
N GLN A 238 -23.20 -22.85 -21.91
CA GLN A 238 -24.25 -22.44 -22.83
C GLN A 238 -25.63 -22.37 -22.17
N ASN A 239 -25.90 -23.22 -21.17
CA ASN A 239 -27.17 -23.22 -20.43
C ASN A 239 -27.30 -22.03 -19.49
N ILE A 240 -26.15 -21.44 -19.09
CA ILE A 240 -26.06 -20.41 -18.07
C ILE A 240 -25.41 -19.10 -18.60
N ARG A 241 -25.27 -18.98 -19.90
CA ARG A 241 -24.62 -17.83 -20.55
C ARG A 241 -25.26 -16.50 -20.11
N GLY A 242 -24.45 -15.62 -19.56
CA GLY A 242 -24.88 -14.31 -19.04
C GLY A 242 -25.67 -14.36 -17.74
N LYS A 243 -25.83 -15.52 -17.12
CA LYS A 243 -26.59 -15.66 -15.86
C LYS A 243 -25.69 -15.61 -14.64
N SER A 244 -26.29 -15.21 -13.51
CA SER A 244 -25.75 -15.44 -12.17
C SER A 244 -26.40 -16.69 -11.58
N LEU A 245 -25.65 -17.50 -10.83
CA LEU A 245 -26.15 -18.68 -10.14
C LEU A 245 -25.72 -18.67 -8.67
N ASN A 246 -26.63 -18.96 -7.76
CA ASN A 246 -26.34 -19.11 -6.34
C ASN A 246 -25.68 -20.47 -6.07
N ILE A 247 -24.49 -20.44 -5.47
CA ILE A 247 -23.79 -21.62 -4.99
C ILE A 247 -23.92 -21.65 -3.46
N ALA A 248 -25.00 -22.29 -3.01
CA ALA A 248 -25.48 -22.29 -1.64
C ALA A 248 -25.92 -23.69 -1.20
N SER A 249 -25.87 -23.98 0.10
CA SER A 249 -26.38 -25.22 0.67
C SER A 249 -27.91 -25.22 0.87
N ASN A 250 -28.55 -24.06 0.72
CA ASN A 250 -29.96 -23.78 1.06
C ASN A 250 -30.29 -23.97 2.55
N LYS A 251 -29.27 -23.91 3.41
CA LYS A 251 -29.42 -24.09 4.86
C LYS A 251 -28.97 -22.86 5.61
N LYS A 252 -29.85 -22.35 6.44
CA LYS A 252 -29.51 -21.37 7.46
C LYS A 252 -28.73 -22.08 8.56
N THR A 253 -27.45 -21.77 8.70
CA THR A 253 -26.58 -22.30 9.76
C THR A 253 -26.15 -21.19 10.69
N THR A 254 -26.52 -21.27 11.96
CA THR A 254 -26.15 -20.26 12.97
C THR A 254 -24.74 -20.50 13.51
N ILE A 255 -24.15 -19.47 14.12
CA ILE A 255 -22.86 -19.63 14.81
C ILE A 255 -22.98 -20.63 15.96
N ARG A 256 -24.16 -20.73 16.59
CA ARG A 256 -24.50 -21.76 17.59
C ARG A 256 -24.39 -23.17 17.02
N ASP A 257 -24.96 -23.40 15.82
CA ASP A 257 -24.94 -24.72 15.18
C ASP A 257 -23.52 -25.18 14.88
N ILE A 258 -22.67 -24.25 14.40
CA ILE A 258 -21.25 -24.55 14.14
C ILE A 258 -20.50 -24.83 15.45
N ALA A 259 -20.70 -24.02 16.48
CA ALA A 259 -20.08 -24.25 17.78
C ALA A 259 -20.49 -25.59 18.40
N SER A 260 -21.76 -26.00 18.20
CA SER A 260 -22.25 -27.33 18.60
C SER A 260 -21.58 -28.46 17.83
N ALA A 261 -21.40 -28.31 16.51
CA ALA A 261 -20.68 -29.29 15.70
C ALA A 261 -19.19 -29.41 16.12
N ILE A 262 -18.54 -28.30 16.45
CA ILE A 262 -17.18 -28.27 16.99
C ILE A 262 -17.12 -28.95 18.35
N LYS A 263 -18.12 -28.70 19.22
CA LYS A 263 -18.24 -29.38 20.53
C LYS A 263 -18.29 -30.89 20.37
N GLU A 264 -19.07 -31.39 19.42
CA GLU A 264 -19.17 -32.82 19.10
C GLU A 264 -17.85 -33.39 18.56
N ILE A 265 -17.24 -32.74 17.57
CA ILE A 265 -16.00 -33.22 16.91
C ILE A 265 -14.84 -33.33 17.89
N PHE A 266 -14.70 -32.39 18.82
CA PHE A 266 -13.58 -32.32 19.76
C PHE A 266 -13.93 -32.75 21.19
N ASN A 267 -15.16 -33.19 21.46
CA ASN A 267 -15.66 -33.58 22.78
C ASN A 267 -15.42 -32.48 23.85
N LEU A 268 -15.72 -31.22 23.49
CA LEU A 268 -15.47 -30.09 24.41
C LEU A 268 -16.44 -30.12 25.59
N THR A 269 -15.91 -29.92 26.79
CA THR A 269 -16.69 -29.88 28.04
C THR A 269 -17.21 -28.48 28.37
N THR A 270 -16.60 -27.44 27.79
CA THR A 270 -16.96 -26.05 28.00
C THR A 270 -17.94 -25.56 26.93
N ASP A 271 -18.76 -24.59 27.28
CA ASP A 271 -19.60 -23.86 26.33
C ASP A 271 -18.89 -22.60 25.81
N PRO A 272 -19.19 -22.14 24.58
CA PRO A 272 -18.60 -20.93 24.05
C PRO A 272 -19.11 -19.67 24.78
N ALA A 273 -18.21 -18.70 24.97
CA ALA A 273 -18.58 -17.38 25.48
C ALA A 273 -19.09 -16.51 24.31
N TRP A 274 -20.37 -16.15 24.35
CA TRP A 274 -21.04 -15.40 23.30
C TRP A 274 -20.87 -13.89 23.43
N GLY A 275 -20.80 -13.19 22.27
CA GLY A 275 -20.76 -11.72 22.24
C GLY A 275 -19.42 -11.09 22.65
N ASN A 276 -18.38 -11.87 22.84
CA ASN A 276 -17.02 -11.38 23.12
C ASN A 276 -16.38 -10.74 21.88
N MET A 277 -16.95 -10.94 20.70
CA MET A 277 -16.62 -10.25 19.48
C MET A 277 -17.78 -9.34 19.09
N PRO A 278 -17.56 -8.03 18.83
CA PRO A 278 -18.64 -7.14 18.43
C PRO A 278 -19.23 -7.55 17.08
N ASN A 279 -20.56 -7.48 16.95
CA ASN A 279 -21.25 -7.70 15.68
C ASN A 279 -20.83 -6.63 14.66
N ARG A 280 -20.65 -7.04 13.43
CA ARG A 280 -20.36 -6.15 12.30
C ARG A 280 -21.68 -5.68 11.68
N LYS A 281 -21.68 -4.54 10.97
CA LYS A 281 -22.89 -4.00 10.30
C LYS A 281 -23.54 -4.96 9.31
N TRP A 282 -22.78 -5.91 8.79
CA TRP A 282 -23.23 -6.95 7.84
C TRP A 282 -23.47 -8.32 8.47
N ASP A 283 -23.45 -8.45 9.80
CA ASP A 283 -23.80 -9.68 10.49
C ASP A 283 -25.32 -9.76 10.62
N LEU A 284 -25.93 -10.56 9.72
CA LEU A 284 -27.37 -10.73 9.65
C LEU A 284 -27.81 -12.03 10.36
N LYS A 285 -29.01 -12.01 10.93
CA LYS A 285 -29.62 -13.22 11.52
C LYS A 285 -30.14 -14.18 10.47
N GLU A 286 -30.51 -13.65 9.29
CA GLU A 286 -31.01 -14.40 8.15
C GLU A 286 -30.06 -14.23 6.97
N TRP A 287 -29.11 -15.15 6.82
CA TRP A 287 -28.22 -15.19 5.66
C TRP A 287 -28.09 -16.62 5.16
N TYR A 288 -28.89 -16.95 4.16
CA TYR A 288 -28.85 -18.23 3.46
C TYR A 288 -29.29 -18.05 2.01
N GLY A 289 -28.94 -18.98 1.13
CA GLY A 289 -29.19 -18.90 -0.30
C GLY A 289 -30.34 -19.80 -0.78
N ASN A 290 -30.70 -19.61 -2.05
CA ASN A 290 -31.57 -20.49 -2.81
C ASN A 290 -30.82 -20.92 -4.09
N ALA A 291 -30.39 -22.18 -4.15
CA ALA A 291 -29.64 -22.77 -5.26
C ALA A 291 -30.52 -23.55 -6.23
N ALA A 292 -31.84 -23.29 -6.28
CA ALA A 292 -32.77 -24.02 -7.14
C ALA A 292 -32.38 -23.91 -8.62
N LEU A 293 -31.97 -22.73 -9.07
CA LEU A 293 -31.53 -22.49 -10.45
C LEU A 293 -30.23 -23.24 -10.80
N ALA A 294 -29.28 -23.33 -9.87
CA ALA A 294 -28.05 -24.11 -10.06
C ALA A 294 -28.39 -25.62 -10.19
N LYS A 295 -29.37 -26.13 -9.41
CA LYS A 295 -29.85 -27.49 -9.53
C LYS A 295 -30.54 -27.74 -10.88
N GLU A 296 -31.38 -26.83 -11.32
CA GLU A 296 -32.10 -26.91 -12.60
C GLU A 296 -31.15 -26.91 -13.80
N LEU A 297 -30.26 -25.91 -13.89
CA LEU A 297 -29.45 -25.69 -15.09
C LEU A 297 -28.14 -26.49 -15.11
N LEU A 298 -27.53 -26.72 -13.95
CA LEU A 298 -26.29 -27.48 -13.84
C LEU A 298 -26.48 -28.91 -13.36
N GLY A 299 -27.62 -29.25 -12.72
CA GLY A 299 -27.78 -30.48 -11.96
C GLY A 299 -26.94 -30.51 -10.69
N TRP A 300 -26.50 -29.34 -10.22
CA TRP A 300 -25.67 -29.22 -9.03
C TRP A 300 -26.51 -29.05 -7.76
N GLN A 301 -26.08 -29.69 -6.70
CA GLN A 301 -26.57 -29.44 -5.34
C GLN A 301 -25.42 -29.66 -4.35
N ASN A 302 -25.50 -29.02 -3.19
CA ASN A 302 -24.56 -29.28 -2.10
C ASN A 302 -24.69 -30.70 -1.58
N GLU A 303 -23.64 -31.50 -1.63
CA GLU A 303 -23.65 -32.93 -1.22
C GLU A 303 -22.97 -33.12 0.15
N THR A 304 -21.97 -32.32 0.48
CA THR A 304 -21.18 -32.46 1.72
C THR A 304 -21.94 -31.89 2.90
N SER A 305 -22.15 -32.71 3.95
CA SER A 305 -22.73 -32.22 5.20
C SER A 305 -21.74 -31.28 5.93
N LEU A 306 -22.28 -30.37 6.77
CA LEU A 306 -21.43 -29.47 7.57
C LEU A 306 -20.42 -30.24 8.44
N ILE A 307 -20.87 -31.30 9.11
CA ILE A 307 -20.02 -32.11 9.99
C ILE A 307 -18.91 -32.82 9.20
N ASP A 308 -19.22 -33.38 8.04
CA ASP A 308 -18.21 -34.08 7.21
C ASP A 308 -17.19 -33.11 6.65
N GLY A 309 -17.64 -31.92 6.19
CA GLY A 309 -16.73 -30.87 5.74
C GLY A 309 -15.84 -30.34 6.86
N LEU A 310 -16.37 -30.17 8.08
CA LEU A 310 -15.58 -29.77 9.25
C LEU A 310 -14.56 -30.87 9.63
N ARG A 311 -14.94 -32.14 9.61
CA ARG A 311 -14.01 -33.27 9.86
C ARG A 311 -12.91 -33.33 8.82
N THR A 312 -13.24 -33.16 7.54
CA THR A 312 -12.25 -33.13 6.44
C THR A 312 -11.30 -31.95 6.61
N THR A 313 -11.81 -30.75 6.94
CA THR A 313 -10.99 -29.56 7.20
C THR A 313 -10.08 -29.77 8.40
N TYR A 314 -10.60 -30.39 9.48
CA TYR A 314 -9.79 -30.74 10.66
C TYR A 314 -8.66 -31.71 10.32
N GLN A 315 -8.93 -32.80 9.57
CA GLN A 315 -7.89 -33.75 9.17
C GLN A 315 -6.81 -33.09 8.32
N TRP A 316 -7.22 -32.21 7.40
CA TRP A 316 -6.27 -31.41 6.63
C TRP A 316 -5.45 -30.49 7.52
N GLN A 317 -6.09 -29.72 8.42
CA GLN A 317 -5.43 -28.78 9.31
C GLN A 317 -4.46 -29.48 10.27
N LYS A 318 -4.82 -30.65 10.79
CA LYS A 318 -3.96 -31.48 11.64
C LYS A 318 -2.66 -31.92 10.92
N ASN A 319 -2.76 -32.26 9.63
CA ASN A 319 -1.64 -32.77 8.85
C ASN A 319 -0.77 -31.66 8.25
N TYR A 320 -1.31 -30.47 8.03
CA TYR A 320 -0.66 -29.39 7.29
C TYR A 320 -0.45 -28.09 8.08
N SER A 321 -1.04 -27.93 9.28
CA SER A 321 -1.15 -26.62 9.92
C SER A 321 0.17 -26.04 10.46
N MET A 322 1.05 -26.84 11.05
CA MET A 322 2.29 -26.31 11.64
C MET A 322 3.29 -25.77 10.60
N PRO A 323 3.66 -26.52 9.55
CA PRO A 323 4.59 -26.02 8.53
C PRO A 323 4.01 -24.86 7.70
N LEU A 324 2.69 -24.85 7.44
CA LEU A 324 2.06 -23.84 6.59
C LEU A 324 1.81 -22.53 7.32
N TYR A 325 1.48 -22.57 8.61
CA TYR A 325 1.37 -21.36 9.42
C TYR A 325 2.72 -20.68 9.62
N GLU A 326 3.78 -21.45 9.84
CA GLU A 326 5.15 -20.95 9.90
C GLU A 326 5.61 -20.41 8.54
N LYS A 327 5.34 -21.11 7.42
CA LYS A 327 5.59 -20.61 6.06
C LYS A 327 4.81 -19.33 5.78
N LYS A 328 3.55 -19.22 6.21
CA LYS A 328 2.77 -17.99 6.08
C LYS A 328 3.35 -16.85 6.91
N LEU A 329 3.77 -17.10 8.15
CA LEU A 329 4.45 -16.09 8.98
C LEU A 329 5.77 -15.64 8.37
N VAL A 330 6.53 -16.56 7.76
CA VAL A 330 7.75 -16.26 7.02
C VAL A 330 7.42 -15.48 5.73
N GLN A 331 6.41 -15.89 4.96
CA GLN A 331 5.97 -15.17 3.75
C GLN A 331 5.27 -13.85 4.07
N ASP A 332 4.53 -13.74 5.17
CA ASP A 332 3.99 -12.46 5.63
C ASP A 332 5.12 -11.52 6.15
N LYS A 333 6.26 -12.06 6.59
CA LYS A 333 7.50 -11.29 6.85
C LYS A 333 8.22 -10.87 5.57
N ILE A 334 8.32 -11.74 4.57
CA ILE A 334 8.84 -11.45 3.22
C ILE A 334 7.86 -10.53 2.41
N ARG A 335 6.69 -10.24 2.96
CA ARG A 335 5.59 -9.52 2.30
C ARG A 335 5.89 -8.07 2.00
N PHE A 336 6.86 -7.47 2.65
CA PHE A 336 7.22 -6.08 2.44
C PHE A 336 8.55 -5.99 1.71
N LYS A 337 8.55 -5.24 0.63
CA LYS A 337 9.77 -4.80 -0.03
C LYS A 337 10.18 -3.45 0.53
N LEU A 338 11.43 -3.30 0.90
CA LEU A 338 11.99 -2.03 1.34
C LEU A 338 12.93 -1.46 0.26
N SER A 339 12.79 -0.18 -0.04
CA SER A 339 13.71 0.54 -0.92
C SER A 339 14.62 1.43 -0.08
N ALA A 340 15.94 1.19 -0.10
CA ALA A 340 16.89 2.15 0.43
C ALA A 340 17.32 3.11 -0.67
N VAL A 341 17.11 4.41 -0.50
CA VAL A 341 17.55 5.46 -1.41
C VAL A 341 18.71 6.23 -0.78
N ILE A 342 19.86 6.18 -1.44
CA ILE A 342 21.13 6.73 -0.95
C ILE A 342 21.59 7.86 -1.87
N ALA A 343 21.70 9.08 -1.35
CA ALA A 343 22.25 10.23 -2.06
C ALA A 343 23.78 10.23 -1.94
N CYS A 344 24.49 10.14 -3.08
CA CYS A 344 25.95 10.03 -3.13
C CYS A 344 26.58 11.22 -3.82
N TYR A 345 27.58 11.85 -3.17
CA TYR A 345 28.43 12.88 -3.73
C TYR A 345 29.80 12.91 -3.06
N LYS A 346 30.84 12.42 -3.74
CA LYS A 346 32.21 12.21 -3.22
C LYS A 346 32.25 11.14 -2.12
N ASP A 347 31.54 10.04 -2.36
CA ASP A 347 31.38 8.95 -1.39
C ASP A 347 31.93 7.62 -1.91
N GLU A 348 32.85 7.63 -2.92
CA GLU A 348 33.41 6.42 -3.55
C GLU A 348 33.90 5.37 -2.55
N GLN A 349 34.52 5.81 -1.44
CA GLN A 349 35.05 4.93 -0.41
C GLN A 349 33.97 4.41 0.55
N ALA A 350 32.89 5.17 0.75
CA ALA A 350 31.81 4.81 1.69
C ALA A 350 30.80 3.82 1.09
N ILE A 351 30.59 3.86 -0.23
CA ILE A 351 29.57 3.07 -0.93
C ILE A 351 29.70 1.56 -0.69
N PRO A 352 30.87 0.90 -0.80
CA PRO A 352 30.99 -0.54 -0.56
C PRO A 352 30.62 -0.93 0.88
N TYR A 353 30.98 -0.10 1.86
CA TYR A 353 30.60 -0.33 3.27
C TYR A 353 29.10 -0.10 3.49
N MET A 354 28.50 0.89 2.85
CA MET A 354 27.07 1.17 2.91
C MET A 354 26.29 -0.03 2.34
N TYR A 355 26.68 -0.55 1.18
CA TYR A 355 26.10 -1.72 0.55
C TYR A 355 26.15 -2.95 1.45
N ASP A 356 27.32 -3.28 2.01
CA ASP A 356 27.51 -4.45 2.89
C ASP A 356 26.63 -4.36 4.16
N ARG A 357 26.58 -3.17 4.79
CA ARG A 357 25.75 -2.95 5.99
C ARG A 357 24.26 -2.98 5.70
N LEU A 358 23.81 -2.42 4.58
CA LEU A 358 22.40 -2.47 4.13
C LEU A 358 21.97 -3.91 3.86
N THR A 359 22.75 -4.64 3.08
CA THR A 359 22.47 -6.05 2.74
C THR A 359 22.39 -6.92 4.00
N LYS A 360 23.34 -6.78 4.93
CA LYS A 360 23.30 -7.48 6.21
C LYS A 360 22.05 -7.13 7.03
N THR A 361 21.67 -5.85 7.04
CA THR A 361 20.49 -5.38 7.79
C THR A 361 19.20 -5.91 7.19
N PHE A 362 19.01 -5.87 5.87
CA PHE A 362 17.83 -6.39 5.21
C PHE A 362 17.71 -7.91 5.36
N ASN A 363 18.81 -8.65 5.22
CA ASN A 363 18.84 -10.08 5.46
C ASN A 363 18.49 -10.44 6.91
N LYS A 364 18.94 -9.64 7.89
CA LYS A 364 18.59 -9.82 9.31
C LYS A 364 17.10 -9.59 9.57
N ILE A 365 16.51 -8.57 8.93
CA ILE A 365 15.08 -8.27 9.04
C ILE A 365 14.24 -9.34 8.31
N GLY A 366 14.78 -9.94 7.24
CA GLY A 366 14.12 -10.97 6.44
C GLY A 366 13.03 -10.39 5.53
N VAL A 367 13.28 -9.24 4.89
CA VAL A 367 12.40 -8.57 3.93
C VAL A 367 13.01 -8.59 2.54
N ASP A 368 12.17 -8.51 1.50
CA ASP A 368 12.63 -8.20 0.15
C ASP A 368 13.13 -6.75 0.09
N TYR A 369 14.13 -6.46 -0.74
CA TYR A 369 14.72 -5.12 -0.78
C TYR A 369 15.25 -4.73 -2.15
N GLU A 370 15.45 -3.43 -2.32
CA GLU A 370 16.26 -2.83 -3.37
C GLU A 370 17.09 -1.68 -2.79
N ILE A 371 18.28 -1.49 -3.34
CA ILE A 371 19.21 -0.44 -2.92
C ILE A 371 19.43 0.49 -4.12
N ILE A 372 18.99 1.74 -3.98
CA ILE A 372 19.00 2.73 -5.05
C ILE A 372 20.05 3.79 -4.70
N PHE A 373 21.20 3.72 -5.32
CA PHE A 373 22.24 4.75 -5.19
C PHE A 373 22.02 5.84 -6.24
N VAL A 374 21.98 7.08 -5.80
CA VAL A 374 21.83 8.24 -6.69
C VAL A 374 23.13 9.04 -6.68
N ASN A 375 23.93 8.89 -7.71
CA ASN A 375 25.14 9.67 -7.97
C ASN A 375 24.76 11.06 -8.49
N ASP A 376 24.91 12.06 -7.64
CA ASP A 376 24.59 13.46 -7.98
C ASP A 376 25.75 14.13 -8.73
N CYS A 377 26.19 13.50 -9.81
CA CYS A 377 27.30 13.93 -10.67
C CYS A 377 28.59 14.14 -9.85
N SER A 378 29.01 13.11 -9.14
CA SER A 378 30.23 13.14 -8.33
C SER A 378 31.47 13.24 -9.23
N PRO A 379 32.49 14.03 -8.85
CA PRO A 379 33.73 14.18 -9.62
C PRO A 379 34.79 13.10 -9.36
N ASP A 380 34.53 12.17 -8.43
CA ASP A 380 35.37 11.02 -8.07
C ASP A 380 34.94 9.74 -8.81
N ASN A 381 35.49 8.59 -8.45
CA ASN A 381 35.17 7.32 -9.10
C ASN A 381 33.83 6.67 -8.63
N THR A 382 32.94 7.45 -8.00
CA THR A 382 31.62 6.96 -7.55
C THR A 382 30.85 6.23 -8.64
N ALA A 383 30.87 6.72 -9.88
CA ALA A 383 30.14 6.09 -10.99
C ALA A 383 30.65 4.68 -11.31
N GLU A 384 31.97 4.47 -11.31
CA GLU A 384 32.59 3.16 -11.57
C GLU A 384 32.31 2.16 -10.45
N VAL A 385 32.36 2.61 -9.20
CA VAL A 385 32.04 1.78 -8.03
C VAL A 385 30.60 1.31 -8.06
N LEU A 386 29.66 2.21 -8.40
CA LEU A 386 28.24 1.88 -8.51
C LEU A 386 27.95 0.93 -9.67
N GLN A 387 28.59 1.13 -10.84
CA GLN A 387 28.43 0.24 -11.99
C GLN A 387 28.83 -1.19 -11.61
N LYS A 388 29.97 -1.37 -10.93
CA LYS A 388 30.43 -2.68 -10.47
C LYS A 388 29.41 -3.34 -9.53
N LEU A 389 28.82 -2.62 -8.57
CA LEU A 389 27.80 -3.17 -7.67
C LEU A 389 26.54 -3.58 -8.42
N VAL A 390 26.10 -2.82 -9.43
CA VAL A 390 24.95 -3.17 -10.28
C VAL A 390 25.21 -4.46 -11.07
N ASP A 391 26.44 -4.65 -11.56
CA ASP A 391 26.82 -5.86 -12.29
C ASP A 391 26.88 -7.11 -11.39
N GLU A 392 27.18 -6.93 -10.10
CA GLU A 392 27.32 -8.00 -9.11
C GLU A 392 25.99 -8.38 -8.41
N ASP A 393 25.06 -7.44 -8.20
CA ASP A 393 23.83 -7.66 -7.41
C ASP A 393 22.58 -7.05 -8.08
N ASP A 394 21.60 -7.89 -8.37
CA ASP A 394 20.32 -7.54 -9.01
C ASP A 394 19.42 -6.63 -8.13
N HIS A 395 19.68 -6.55 -6.83
CA HIS A 395 18.98 -5.66 -5.90
C HIS A 395 19.49 -4.21 -5.97
N VAL A 396 20.62 -3.97 -6.68
CA VAL A 396 21.23 -2.64 -6.77
C VAL A 396 20.79 -1.93 -8.04
N ILE A 397 20.37 -0.68 -7.87
CA ILE A 397 20.06 0.25 -8.95
C ILE A 397 20.92 1.48 -8.74
N ALA A 398 21.57 1.96 -9.81
CA ALA A 398 22.32 3.20 -9.77
C ALA A 398 21.71 4.24 -10.72
N ILE A 399 21.51 5.45 -10.22
CA ILE A 399 21.06 6.61 -11.00
C ILE A 399 22.24 7.58 -11.10
N GLU A 400 22.49 8.08 -12.29
CA GLU A 400 23.45 9.14 -12.54
C GLU A 400 22.72 10.42 -12.96
N HIS A 401 22.94 11.53 -12.24
CA HIS A 401 22.45 12.84 -12.60
C HIS A 401 23.37 13.53 -13.62
N SER A 402 22.78 14.39 -14.46
CA SER A 402 23.55 15.15 -15.49
C SER A 402 24.45 16.24 -14.91
N ARG A 403 24.17 16.73 -13.71
CA ARG A 403 24.95 17.66 -12.88
C ARG A 403 24.58 17.49 -11.42
N ASN A 404 25.29 18.14 -10.52
CA ASN A 404 24.91 18.21 -9.11
C ASN A 404 23.64 19.07 -8.94
N PHE A 405 22.55 18.43 -8.45
CA PHE A 405 21.24 19.02 -8.12
C PHE A 405 21.00 19.12 -6.62
N GLY A 406 21.88 18.51 -5.80
CA GLY A 406 21.79 18.47 -4.34
C GLY A 406 21.08 17.23 -3.81
N SER A 407 21.36 16.87 -2.55
CA SER A 407 20.87 15.64 -1.91
C SER A 407 19.34 15.50 -1.92
N GLN A 408 18.60 16.59 -1.74
CA GLN A 408 17.13 16.56 -1.75
C GLN A 408 16.58 16.11 -3.10
N SER A 409 17.17 16.59 -4.20
CA SER A 409 16.82 16.16 -5.56
C SER A 409 17.25 14.73 -5.83
N ALA A 410 18.38 14.30 -5.26
CA ALA A 410 18.84 12.91 -5.35
C ALA A 410 17.87 11.96 -4.63
N PHE A 411 17.42 12.30 -3.43
CA PHE A 411 16.39 11.52 -2.74
C PHE A 411 15.09 11.42 -3.54
N LEU A 412 14.59 12.54 -4.05
CA LEU A 412 13.37 12.53 -4.88
C LEU A 412 13.53 11.65 -6.13
N SER A 413 14.69 11.76 -6.80
CA SER A 413 15.01 10.94 -7.97
C SER A 413 14.99 9.44 -7.65
N GLY A 414 15.53 9.02 -6.51
CA GLY A 414 15.47 7.63 -6.06
C GLY A 414 14.07 7.21 -5.64
N MET A 415 13.32 8.06 -4.92
CA MET A 415 11.93 7.79 -4.52
C MET A 415 11.00 7.55 -5.72
N GLU A 416 11.16 8.29 -6.83
CA GLU A 416 10.33 8.13 -8.02
C GLU A 416 10.46 6.75 -8.69
N ILE A 417 11.64 6.13 -8.65
CA ILE A 417 11.86 4.81 -9.25
C ILE A 417 11.72 3.67 -8.25
N SER A 418 11.68 3.99 -6.97
CA SER A 418 11.57 2.97 -5.91
C SER A 418 10.23 2.22 -5.98
N THR A 419 10.27 0.91 -5.74
CA THR A 419 9.12 0.00 -5.83
C THR A 419 8.69 -0.60 -4.50
N GLY A 420 9.50 -0.43 -3.44
CA GLY A 420 9.23 -0.99 -2.11
C GLY A 420 8.01 -0.39 -1.43
N ASP A 421 7.39 -1.16 -0.54
CA ASP A 421 6.25 -0.75 0.30
C ASP A 421 6.67 0.30 1.35
N GLY A 422 7.92 0.26 1.78
CA GLY A 422 8.57 1.27 2.60
C GLY A 422 9.83 1.80 1.92
N VAL A 423 10.05 3.12 1.98
CA VAL A 423 11.21 3.78 1.39
C VAL A 423 12.05 4.42 2.48
N ILE A 424 13.33 4.09 2.50
CA ILE A 424 14.30 4.60 3.46
C ILE A 424 15.22 5.59 2.75
N LEU A 425 15.42 6.77 3.33
CA LEU A 425 16.36 7.77 2.84
C LEU A 425 17.62 7.76 3.72
N LEU A 426 18.81 7.66 3.11
CA LEU A 426 20.09 7.71 3.80
C LEU A 426 21.09 8.61 3.06
N ASP A 427 21.92 9.35 3.81
CA ASP A 427 23.10 10.02 3.25
C ASP A 427 24.21 8.98 2.98
N GLY A 428 24.97 9.13 1.88
CA GLY A 428 26.02 8.19 1.45
C GLY A 428 27.27 8.16 2.37
N ASP A 429 27.35 9.06 3.36
CA ASP A 429 28.55 9.31 4.20
C ASP A 429 28.67 8.41 5.46
N LEU A 430 27.80 7.40 5.59
CA LEU A 430 27.74 6.45 6.72
C LEU A 430 27.44 7.10 8.10
N GLN A 431 27.05 8.37 8.15
CA GLN A 431 26.64 9.02 9.40
C GLN A 431 25.22 8.64 9.84
N ASP A 432 24.42 8.05 8.94
CA ASP A 432 23.10 7.49 9.23
C ASP A 432 23.24 5.94 9.24
N PRO A 433 23.25 5.29 10.42
CA PRO A 433 23.56 3.87 10.52
C PRO A 433 22.47 2.99 9.88
N PRO A 434 22.79 2.15 8.88
CA PRO A 434 21.83 1.23 8.26
C PRO A 434 21.13 0.30 9.24
N GLU A 435 21.76 -0.04 10.35
CA GLU A 435 21.21 -0.93 11.38
C GLU A 435 19.95 -0.37 12.05
N LEU A 436 19.73 0.95 11.99
CA LEU A 436 18.51 1.59 12.48
C LEU A 436 17.28 1.33 11.60
N ILE A 437 17.46 0.75 10.42
CA ILE A 437 16.35 0.29 9.58
C ILE A 437 15.51 -0.77 10.30
N GLU A 438 16.14 -1.63 11.11
CA GLU A 438 15.42 -2.64 11.88
C GLU A 438 14.45 -2.02 12.92
N PRO A 439 14.84 -1.12 13.83
CA PRO A 439 13.88 -0.43 14.69
C PRO A 439 12.88 0.46 13.92
N PHE A 440 13.27 1.08 12.79
CA PHE A 440 12.33 1.81 11.95
C PHE A 440 11.25 0.89 11.37
N TYR A 441 11.65 -0.26 10.85
CA TYR A 441 10.74 -1.29 10.35
C TYR A 441 9.77 -1.76 11.44
N ASN A 442 10.25 -1.97 12.66
CA ASN A 442 9.41 -2.40 13.77
C ASN A 442 8.35 -1.34 14.16
N GLU A 443 8.70 -0.05 14.16
CA GLU A 443 7.74 1.03 14.40
C GLU A 443 6.74 1.17 13.24
N TRP A 444 7.20 1.05 11.98
CA TRP A 444 6.33 1.04 10.82
C TRP A 444 5.30 -0.09 10.87
N GLN A 445 5.71 -1.29 11.29
CA GLN A 445 4.80 -2.44 11.49
C GLN A 445 3.74 -2.20 12.59
N LYS A 446 3.99 -1.29 13.53
CA LYS A 446 3.01 -0.86 14.54
C LYS A 446 1.97 0.13 13.98
N GLY A 447 2.06 0.47 12.69
CA GLY A 447 1.11 1.33 11.99
C GLY A 447 1.48 2.83 12.03
N PHE A 448 2.75 3.17 12.21
CA PHE A 448 3.26 4.50 11.89
C PHE A 448 3.59 4.58 10.40
N ASP A 449 3.20 5.67 9.75
CA ASP A 449 3.41 5.87 8.32
C ASP A 449 4.79 6.45 7.99
N VAL A 450 5.39 7.13 8.97
CA VAL A 450 6.73 7.72 8.89
C VAL A 450 7.48 7.44 10.18
N VAL A 451 8.68 6.88 10.06
CA VAL A 451 9.61 6.68 11.18
C VAL A 451 10.92 7.39 10.85
N TYR A 452 11.31 8.39 11.64
CA TYR A 452 12.52 9.19 11.39
C TYR A 452 13.54 9.04 12.50
N GLY A 453 14.82 9.19 12.14
CA GLY A 453 15.91 9.24 13.10
C GLY A 453 15.95 10.58 13.86
N ARG A 454 15.84 10.53 15.19
CA ARG A 454 15.95 11.68 16.08
C ARG A 454 17.34 11.70 16.72
N ARG A 455 18.10 12.77 16.47
CA ARG A 455 19.47 12.92 16.98
C ARG A 455 19.45 13.40 18.43
N VAL A 456 19.81 12.53 19.39
CA VAL A 456 19.73 12.82 20.84
C VAL A 456 21.02 13.39 21.44
N ALA A 457 22.16 13.18 20.79
CA ALA A 457 23.44 13.78 21.21
C ALA A 457 24.28 14.18 19.99
N ARG A 458 25.02 15.30 20.12
CA ARG A 458 26.17 15.66 19.29
C ARG A 458 27.36 15.79 20.22
N GLU A 459 28.41 15.04 19.99
CA GLU A 459 29.71 15.35 20.54
C GLU A 459 30.19 16.63 19.85
N GLY A 460 30.27 17.77 20.58
CA GLY A 460 30.69 19.04 20.04
C GLY A 460 30.47 20.21 20.98
N ASN A 461 30.94 21.38 20.58
CA ASN A 461 30.95 22.62 21.36
C ASN A 461 29.54 23.00 21.85
N GLN A 462 29.33 23.02 23.16
CA GLN A 462 28.03 23.23 23.83
C GLN A 462 27.36 24.57 23.44
N THR A 463 28.11 25.59 23.08
CA THR A 463 27.60 26.90 22.64
C THR A 463 26.90 26.77 21.27
N LEU A 464 27.48 26.02 20.35
CA LEU A 464 26.91 25.79 19.02
C LEU A 464 25.60 24.95 19.09
N VAL A 465 25.56 23.95 19.97
CA VAL A 465 24.39 23.15 20.24
C VAL A 465 23.23 23.97 20.80
N SER A 466 23.53 24.92 21.71
CA SER A 466 22.53 25.86 22.26
C SER A 466 21.96 26.80 21.19
N PHE A 467 22.78 27.27 20.26
CA PHE A 467 22.33 28.09 19.13
C PHE A 467 21.41 27.33 18.18
N TYR A 468 21.72 26.07 17.87
CA TYR A 468 20.84 25.21 17.07
C TYR A 468 19.50 24.94 17.78
N LYS A 469 19.52 24.64 19.09
CA LYS A 469 18.28 24.44 19.87
C LYS A 469 17.41 25.69 19.89
N MET A 470 18.02 26.87 20.04
CA MET A 470 17.31 28.16 20.00
C MET A 470 16.72 28.42 18.62
N PHE A 471 17.46 28.18 17.53
CA PHE A 471 17.00 28.33 16.16
C PHE A 471 15.78 27.39 15.89
N TYR A 472 15.84 26.12 16.25
CA TYR A 472 14.75 25.19 16.02
C TYR A 472 13.50 25.52 16.85
N ARG A 473 13.66 26.04 18.08
CA ARG A 473 12.53 26.52 18.88
C ARG A 473 11.89 27.75 18.25
N LEU A 474 12.68 28.70 17.77
CA LEU A 474 12.20 29.90 17.08
C LEU A 474 11.50 29.48 15.76
N PHE A 475 12.11 28.61 15.00
CA PHE A 475 11.55 28.12 13.74
C PHE A 475 10.19 27.43 13.96
N ARG A 476 10.07 26.61 15.01
CA ARG A 476 8.80 25.96 15.38
C ARG A 476 7.70 26.95 15.74
N SER A 477 8.04 28.09 16.34
CA SER A 477 7.04 29.11 16.69
C SER A 477 6.57 29.93 15.50
N VAL A 478 7.35 29.97 14.42
CA VAL A 478 7.03 30.76 13.20
C VAL A 478 6.60 29.91 12.02
N SER A 479 6.78 28.58 12.06
CA SER A 479 6.37 27.65 11.00
C SER A 479 4.91 27.23 11.16
N TYR A 480 4.14 27.26 10.09
CA TYR A 480 2.76 26.70 10.08
C TYR A 480 2.72 25.18 10.00
N VAL A 481 3.88 24.52 9.81
CA VAL A 481 4.00 23.05 9.79
C VAL A 481 4.67 22.57 11.07
N PRO A 482 4.08 21.64 11.85
CA PRO A 482 4.68 21.11 13.07
C PRO A 482 5.83 20.14 12.75
N MET A 483 7.02 20.69 12.45
CA MET A 483 8.20 19.86 12.17
C MET A 483 8.79 19.27 13.46
N PRO A 484 9.13 17.97 13.48
CA PRO A 484 9.83 17.37 14.61
C PRO A 484 11.21 18.00 14.80
N LEU A 485 11.55 18.32 16.06
CA LEU A 485 12.88 18.83 16.42
C LEU A 485 13.93 17.71 16.26
N ASP A 486 15.14 18.06 15.83
CA ASP A 486 16.28 17.16 15.69
C ASP A 486 16.09 15.99 14.70
N ALA A 487 15.03 16.01 13.86
CA ALA A 487 14.81 15.06 12.79
C ALA A 487 15.71 15.35 11.58
N GLY A 488 16.41 14.33 11.08
CA GLY A 488 17.14 14.34 9.81
C GLY A 488 16.28 13.97 8.60
N ASP A 489 16.91 13.84 7.43
CA ASP A 489 16.29 13.25 6.24
C ASP A 489 16.19 11.71 6.39
N PHE A 490 17.08 11.12 7.19
CA PHE A 490 17.07 9.69 7.52
C PHE A 490 15.73 9.27 8.12
N SER A 491 14.98 8.52 7.35
CA SER A 491 13.63 8.07 7.71
C SER A 491 13.17 6.93 6.84
N LEU A 492 12.28 6.10 7.38
CA LEU A 492 11.47 5.14 6.65
C LEU A 492 10.08 5.75 6.44
N MET A 493 9.60 5.77 5.22
CA MET A 493 8.28 6.27 4.83
C MET A 493 7.48 5.18 4.12
N ASP A 494 6.23 5.01 4.52
CA ASP A 494 5.28 4.16 3.80
C ASP A 494 5.10 4.63 2.34
N ARG A 495 4.87 3.72 1.43
CA ARG A 495 4.66 3.99 0.00
C ARG A 495 3.61 5.08 -0.25
N LYS A 496 2.52 5.09 0.52
CA LYS A 496 1.47 6.12 0.38
C LYS A 496 1.98 7.53 0.69
N VAL A 497 2.90 7.67 1.68
CA VAL A 497 3.53 8.95 2.02
C VAL A 497 4.45 9.41 0.88
N VAL A 498 5.28 8.49 0.37
CA VAL A 498 6.19 8.76 -0.74
C VAL A 498 5.42 9.19 -1.98
N ASN A 499 4.32 8.51 -2.30
CA ASN A 499 3.48 8.84 -3.46
C ASN A 499 2.88 10.25 -3.36
N GLU A 500 2.52 10.71 -2.16
CA GLU A 500 2.04 12.10 -1.98
C GLU A 500 3.19 13.11 -2.09
N ILE A 501 4.36 12.82 -1.52
CA ILE A 501 5.53 13.71 -1.62
C ILE A 501 5.99 13.89 -3.08
N ILE A 502 6.00 12.82 -3.87
CA ILE A 502 6.39 12.87 -5.29
C ILE A 502 5.46 13.75 -6.11
N LYS A 503 4.15 13.76 -5.80
CA LYS A 503 3.13 14.58 -6.49
C LYS A 503 3.25 16.07 -6.21
N LEU A 504 3.94 16.47 -5.12
CA LEU A 504 4.06 17.87 -4.75
C LEU A 504 4.83 18.65 -5.84
N PRO A 505 4.26 19.78 -6.32
CA PRO A 505 4.81 20.51 -7.46
C PRO A 505 6.06 21.33 -7.12
N GLU A 506 6.34 21.58 -5.84
CA GLU A 506 7.41 22.47 -5.39
C GLU A 506 8.75 22.15 -6.04
N THR A 507 9.36 23.16 -6.66
CA THR A 507 10.68 23.04 -7.30
C THR A 507 11.78 23.01 -6.24
N ASP A 508 11.60 23.75 -5.16
CA ASP A 508 12.56 23.86 -4.06
C ASP A 508 12.23 22.83 -2.96
N GLN A 509 12.80 21.65 -3.07
CA GLN A 509 12.52 20.53 -2.19
C GLN A 509 13.19 20.70 -0.81
N PHE A 510 12.36 20.66 0.24
CA PHE A 510 12.81 20.51 1.62
C PHE A 510 12.05 19.33 2.25
N LEU A 511 12.57 18.11 2.00
CA LEU A 511 11.84 16.86 2.28
C LEU A 511 11.39 16.72 3.75
N ARG A 512 12.16 17.25 4.71
CA ARG A 512 11.75 17.26 6.13
C ARG A 512 10.45 18.04 6.36
N GLY A 513 10.35 19.19 5.71
CA GLY A 513 9.14 20.02 5.76
C GLY A 513 8.00 19.40 5.01
N LEU A 514 8.22 18.90 3.79
CA LEU A 514 7.21 18.24 2.98
C LEU A 514 6.67 16.98 3.67
N ARG A 515 7.55 16.16 4.27
CA ARG A 515 7.19 15.00 5.07
C ARG A 515 6.28 15.37 6.26
N ALA A 516 6.56 16.48 6.94
CA ALA A 516 5.70 16.96 8.02
C ALA A 516 4.39 17.55 7.49
N TRP A 517 4.43 18.23 6.33
CA TRP A 517 3.27 18.87 5.71
C TRP A 517 2.20 17.86 5.24
N VAL A 518 2.59 16.71 4.68
CA VAL A 518 1.64 15.67 4.27
C VAL A 518 0.87 15.02 5.42
N GLY A 519 1.26 15.21 6.69
CA GLY A 519 0.43 15.03 7.88
C GLY A 519 0.16 13.60 8.35
N PHE A 520 0.80 12.57 7.75
CA PHE A 520 0.64 11.17 8.16
C PHE A 520 1.17 10.89 9.58
N LYS A 521 0.80 9.74 10.15
CA LYS A 521 1.17 9.34 11.51
C LYS A 521 2.68 9.10 11.62
N GLN A 522 3.38 9.94 12.40
CA GLN A 522 4.84 9.95 12.48
C GLN A 522 5.36 9.59 13.88
N THR A 523 6.51 8.95 13.94
CA THR A 523 7.25 8.70 15.19
C THR A 523 8.76 8.83 14.96
N GLY A 524 9.52 9.07 16.05
CA GLY A 524 10.98 9.20 16.01
C GLY A 524 11.68 8.10 16.79
N VAL A 525 12.75 7.55 16.24
CA VAL A 525 13.67 6.63 16.91
C VAL A 525 14.96 7.38 17.26
N ASP A 526 15.33 7.35 18.52
CA ASP A 526 16.50 8.05 19.03
C ASP A 526 17.80 7.38 18.61
N TYR A 527 18.77 8.19 18.14
CA TYR A 527 20.10 7.69 17.84
C TYR A 527 21.20 8.74 18.05
N ILE A 528 22.40 8.24 18.25
CA ILE A 528 23.61 9.06 18.30
C ILE A 528 24.23 9.02 16.90
N ARG A 529 24.38 10.20 16.27
CA ARG A 529 24.98 10.28 14.95
C ARG A 529 26.49 10.05 15.05
N PRO A 530 27.04 8.98 14.41
CA PRO A 530 28.48 8.71 14.42
C PRO A 530 29.26 9.81 13.68
N GLU A 531 30.56 9.89 13.94
CA GLU A 531 31.45 10.69 13.12
C GLU A 531 31.55 10.17 11.69
N ARG A 532 31.88 11.06 10.76
CA ARG A 532 32.05 10.68 9.35
C ARG A 532 33.26 9.76 9.22
N MET A 533 33.08 8.62 8.57
CA MET A 533 34.14 7.62 8.39
C MET A 533 35.11 8.03 7.29
N PHE A 534 34.64 8.65 6.21
CA PHE A 534 35.41 9.07 5.05
C PHE A 534 35.07 10.50 4.61
N GLY A 535 36.04 11.19 4.00
CA GLY A 535 35.85 12.51 3.40
C GLY A 535 35.82 13.69 4.38
N VAL A 536 35.73 14.91 3.85
CA VAL A 536 35.68 16.16 4.61
C VAL A 536 34.29 16.79 4.48
N THR A 537 33.79 17.37 5.57
CA THR A 537 32.48 18.04 5.53
C THR A 537 32.46 19.18 4.51
N THR A 538 31.51 19.16 3.60
CA THR A 538 31.27 20.23 2.62
C THR A 538 30.40 21.35 3.18
N ASN A 539 29.95 21.24 4.44
CA ASN A 539 29.04 22.17 5.08
C ASN A 539 29.79 23.27 5.82
N ASN A 540 29.48 24.54 5.54
CA ASN A 540 30.02 25.71 6.23
C ASN A 540 28.90 26.61 6.79
N TRP A 541 29.24 27.59 7.65
CA TRP A 541 28.26 28.45 8.31
C TRP A 541 27.40 29.26 7.31
N ARG A 542 27.93 29.64 6.14
CA ARG A 542 27.19 30.35 5.08
C ARG A 542 26.11 29.46 4.45
N LYS A 543 26.43 28.20 4.21
CA LYS A 543 25.43 27.20 3.72
C LYS A 543 24.34 26.95 4.77
N ASN A 544 24.71 26.90 6.06
CA ASN A 544 23.72 26.72 7.13
C ASN A 544 22.75 27.90 7.24
N ILE A 545 23.22 29.15 7.06
CA ILE A 545 22.33 30.32 6.97
C ILE A 545 21.43 30.23 5.73
N GLY A 546 21.97 29.81 4.59
CA GLY A 546 21.17 29.56 3.38
C GLY A 546 20.05 28.57 3.60
N TRP A 547 20.33 27.45 4.27
CA TRP A 547 19.33 26.44 4.64
C TRP A 547 18.26 27.00 5.59
N ALA A 548 18.67 27.75 6.60
CA ALA A 548 17.76 28.39 7.55
C ALA A 548 16.82 29.38 6.85
N ARG A 549 17.36 30.23 5.97
CA ARG A 549 16.60 31.17 5.14
C ARG A 549 15.59 30.40 4.28
N LYS A 550 16.04 29.35 3.57
CA LYS A 550 15.20 28.51 2.72
C LYS A 550 14.03 27.92 3.49
N ALA A 551 14.28 27.36 4.67
CA ALA A 551 13.24 26.78 5.52
C ALA A 551 12.20 27.83 5.98
N ILE A 552 12.65 29.00 6.42
CA ILE A 552 11.76 30.08 6.90
C ILE A 552 10.86 30.57 5.76
N PHE A 553 11.41 30.90 4.60
CA PHE A 553 10.62 31.45 3.49
C PHE A 553 9.74 30.42 2.78
N SER A 554 10.00 29.11 2.95
CA SER A 554 9.14 28.04 2.39
C SER A 554 7.98 27.64 3.32
N PHE A 555 8.15 27.77 4.65
CA PHE A 555 7.18 27.24 5.63
C PHE A 555 6.74 28.26 6.68
N SER A 556 6.92 29.56 6.43
CA SER A 556 6.49 30.63 7.36
C SER A 556 6.05 31.88 6.61
N TYR A 557 4.95 32.46 7.05
CA TYR A 557 4.47 33.79 6.62
C TYR A 557 4.85 34.90 7.60
N VAL A 558 5.49 34.54 8.74
CA VAL A 558 5.83 35.48 9.81
C VAL A 558 6.70 36.66 9.32
N PRO A 559 7.70 36.50 8.41
CA PRO A 559 8.41 37.65 7.87
C PRO A 559 7.49 38.67 7.17
N LEU A 560 6.46 38.19 6.47
CA LEU A 560 5.47 39.05 5.81
C LEU A 560 4.53 39.73 6.83
N GLU A 561 4.09 38.96 7.83
CA GLU A 561 3.23 39.44 8.91
C GLU A 561 3.96 40.54 9.74
N LEU A 562 5.24 40.33 10.05
CA LEU A 562 6.06 41.32 10.76
C LEU A 562 6.17 42.63 9.97
N LEU A 563 6.29 42.56 8.63
CA LEU A 563 6.27 43.75 7.78
C LEU A 563 4.91 44.43 7.82
N THR A 564 3.83 43.68 7.78
CA THR A 564 2.47 44.21 7.82
C THR A 564 2.17 44.87 9.16
N TYR A 565 2.39 44.19 10.28
CA TYR A 565 2.14 44.74 11.61
C TYR A 565 3.12 45.87 11.95
N GLY A 566 4.39 45.72 11.56
CA GLY A 566 5.40 46.77 11.71
C GLY A 566 5.04 48.04 10.90
N GLY A 567 4.57 47.86 9.68
CA GLY A 567 4.08 48.95 8.82
C GLY A 567 2.87 49.68 9.42
N ILE A 568 1.89 48.93 9.95
CA ILE A 568 0.71 49.50 10.63
C ILE A 568 1.15 50.30 11.86
N LEU A 569 2.04 49.75 12.70
CA LEU A 569 2.55 50.41 13.90
C LEU A 569 3.28 51.68 13.55
N LEU A 570 4.18 51.62 12.55
CA LEU A 570 4.97 52.80 12.12
C LEU A 570 4.08 53.89 11.50
N THR A 571 3.08 53.51 10.73
CA THR A 571 2.06 54.46 10.18
C THR A 571 1.29 55.13 11.33
N GLY A 572 0.88 54.39 12.34
CA GLY A 572 0.21 54.93 13.52
C GLY A 572 1.10 55.93 14.30
N LEU A 573 2.38 55.55 14.54
CA LEU A 573 3.34 56.41 15.19
C LEU A 573 3.64 57.66 14.38
N SER A 574 3.76 57.55 13.05
CA SER A 574 3.95 58.72 12.16
C SER A 574 2.76 59.67 12.22
N PHE A 575 1.53 59.15 12.28
CA PHE A 575 0.32 59.98 12.42
C PHE A 575 0.29 60.74 13.74
N ILE A 576 0.68 60.09 14.85
CA ILE A 576 0.85 60.73 16.16
C ILE A 576 1.92 61.79 16.09
N ALA A 577 3.07 61.51 15.49
CA ALA A 577 4.17 62.46 15.34
C ALA A 577 3.77 63.68 14.52
N ILE A 578 3.00 63.53 13.47
CA ILE A 578 2.42 64.63 12.67
C ILE A 578 1.52 65.53 13.55
N ILE A 579 0.62 64.91 14.33
CA ILE A 579 -0.27 65.67 15.23
C ILE A 579 0.58 66.46 16.28
N ILE A 580 1.57 65.84 16.86
CA ILE A 580 2.49 66.51 17.81
C ILE A 580 3.21 67.70 17.14
N GLN A 581 3.74 67.49 15.93
CA GLN A 581 4.42 68.56 15.20
C GLN A 581 3.48 69.72 14.86
N ILE A 582 2.24 69.47 14.50
CA ILE A 582 1.22 70.50 14.25
C ILE A 582 0.95 71.28 15.55
N ILE A 583 0.79 70.63 16.67
CA ILE A 583 0.58 71.28 17.97
C ILE A 583 1.81 72.13 18.37
N LEU A 584 3.02 71.60 18.22
CA LEU A 584 4.26 72.35 18.51
C LEU A 584 4.43 73.53 17.59
N TYR A 585 4.06 73.46 16.33
CA TYR A 585 4.10 74.59 15.39
C TYR A 585 3.26 75.80 15.86
N PHE A 586 2.09 75.55 16.41
CA PHE A 586 1.16 76.56 16.91
C PHE A 586 1.54 77.07 18.31
N THR A 587 2.19 76.26 19.15
CA THR A 587 2.50 76.59 20.55
C THR A 587 3.89 77.17 20.77
N GLN A 588 4.85 76.88 19.85
CA GLN A 588 6.24 77.32 19.99
C GLN A 588 6.81 77.92 18.68
N PRO A 589 6.34 79.12 18.26
CA PRO A 589 6.84 79.75 17.05
C PRO A 589 8.24 80.31 17.30
N GLY A 590 9.26 79.61 16.79
CA GLY A 590 10.65 80.07 16.88
C GLY A 590 11.73 78.99 17.00
N ASN A 591 11.41 77.75 16.87
CA ASN A 591 12.38 76.67 17.05
C ASN A 591 12.79 76.03 15.69
N PRO A 592 13.95 76.39 15.11
CA PRO A 592 14.32 75.94 13.74
C PRO A 592 15.13 74.63 13.72
N HIS A 593 15.03 73.77 14.72
CA HIS A 593 15.95 72.63 14.88
C HIS A 593 15.40 71.27 14.37
N GLY A 594 14.82 71.26 13.16
CA GLY A 594 14.24 70.01 12.61
C GLY A 594 15.12 69.26 11.61
N ILE A 595 16.18 69.83 11.05
CA ILE A 595 16.91 69.23 9.90
C ILE A 595 17.53 67.86 10.25
N THR A 596 18.20 67.74 11.39
CA THR A 596 18.84 66.49 11.85
C THR A 596 17.81 65.43 12.11
N THR A 597 16.68 65.77 12.74
CA THR A 597 15.57 64.88 12.99
C THR A 597 14.95 64.35 11.69
N VAL A 598 14.78 65.25 10.70
CA VAL A 598 14.26 64.86 9.37
C VAL A 598 15.22 63.92 8.66
N ILE A 599 16.53 64.19 8.67
CA ILE A 599 17.54 63.29 8.07
C ILE A 599 17.54 61.93 8.74
N VAL A 600 17.50 61.85 10.07
CA VAL A 600 17.45 60.59 10.82
C VAL A 600 16.18 59.79 10.49
N LEU A 601 15.03 60.46 10.43
CA LEU A 601 13.77 59.83 10.07
C LEU A 601 13.76 59.30 8.62
N ILE A 602 14.30 60.06 7.67
CA ILE A 602 14.39 59.63 6.26
C ILE A 602 15.29 58.39 6.15
N LEU A 603 16.47 58.41 6.82
CA LEU A 603 17.39 57.24 6.81
C LEU A 603 16.77 56.03 7.50
N PHE A 604 16.06 56.23 8.62
CA PHE A 604 15.39 55.16 9.35
C PHE A 604 14.25 54.52 8.52
N PHE A 605 13.34 55.32 7.98
CA PHE A 605 12.26 54.84 7.15
C PHE A 605 12.75 54.27 5.81
N GLY A 606 13.78 54.88 5.20
CA GLY A 606 14.45 54.33 4.02
C GLY A 606 15.04 52.94 4.28
N GLY A 607 15.69 52.76 5.43
CA GLY A 607 16.21 51.45 5.85
C GLY A 607 15.11 50.38 6.01
N ILE A 608 14.00 50.73 6.67
CA ILE A 608 12.83 49.83 6.85
C ILE A 608 12.17 49.51 5.51
N GLN A 609 12.01 50.49 4.62
CA GLN A 609 11.48 50.28 3.28
C GLN A 609 12.35 49.30 2.47
N MET A 610 13.69 49.50 2.52
CA MET A 610 14.61 48.57 1.84
C MET A 610 14.55 47.16 2.41
N LEU A 611 14.39 46.98 3.72
CA LEU A 611 14.21 45.69 4.36
C LEU A 611 12.89 45.05 3.88
N GLY A 612 11.81 45.84 3.81
CA GLY A 612 10.51 45.39 3.30
C GLY A 612 10.58 44.93 1.86
N ILE A 613 11.17 45.70 0.97
CA ILE A 613 11.37 45.37 -0.44
C ILE A 613 12.25 44.12 -0.58
N SER A 614 13.29 43.98 0.20
CA SER A 614 14.15 42.79 0.20
C SER A 614 13.38 41.52 0.60
N THR A 615 12.52 41.58 1.63
CA THR A 615 11.68 40.48 2.06
C THR A 615 10.66 40.08 0.98
N LEU A 616 10.00 41.07 0.36
CA LEU A 616 9.12 40.82 -0.78
C LEU A 616 9.87 40.20 -1.95
N GLY A 617 11.10 40.65 -2.22
CA GLY A 617 11.99 40.08 -3.23
C GLY A 617 12.30 38.62 -3.02
N GLU A 618 12.46 38.14 -1.79
CA GLU A 618 12.67 36.74 -1.46
C GLU A 618 11.43 35.88 -1.82
N TYR A 619 10.22 36.33 -1.50
CA TYR A 619 8.98 35.64 -1.91
C TYR A 619 8.78 35.69 -3.43
N GLN A 620 9.07 36.81 -4.07
CA GLN A 620 9.03 36.91 -5.53
C GLN A 620 10.01 35.94 -6.20
N ALA A 621 11.22 35.81 -5.67
CA ALA A 621 12.21 34.86 -6.19
C ALA A 621 11.70 33.42 -6.11
N LYS A 622 11.01 33.05 -5.02
CA LYS A 622 10.35 31.75 -4.88
C LYS A 622 9.26 31.55 -5.93
N ILE A 623 8.37 32.51 -6.11
CA ILE A 623 7.32 32.46 -7.13
C ILE A 623 7.91 32.28 -8.54
N ILE A 624 9.00 33.00 -8.85
CA ILE A 624 9.67 32.89 -10.15
C ILE A 624 10.25 31.47 -10.35
N GLU A 625 10.83 30.86 -9.33
CA GLU A 625 11.34 29.49 -9.39
C GLU A 625 10.20 28.50 -9.70
N GLU A 626 9.07 28.61 -9.00
CA GLU A 626 7.90 27.76 -9.22
C GLU A 626 7.26 27.95 -10.61
N VAL A 627 7.15 29.19 -11.07
CA VAL A 627 6.56 29.52 -12.39
C VAL A 627 7.42 29.00 -13.55
N LYS A 628 8.76 28.96 -13.39
CA LYS A 628 9.66 28.42 -14.43
C LYS A 628 9.48 26.94 -14.68
N ARG A 629 8.92 26.16 -13.75
CA ARG A 629 8.65 24.71 -13.85
C ARG A 629 9.82 23.91 -14.41
N ARG A 630 11.06 24.26 -14.04
CA ARG A 630 12.24 23.50 -14.45
C ARG A 630 12.20 22.13 -13.78
N PRO A 631 12.66 21.04 -14.46
CA PRO A 631 12.78 19.73 -13.84
C PRO A 631 13.61 19.80 -12.56
N LYS A 632 13.14 19.14 -11.50
CA LYS A 632 13.79 19.09 -10.18
C LYS A 632 15.18 18.44 -10.26
N PHE A 633 15.37 17.53 -11.19
CA PHE A 633 16.62 16.85 -11.56
C PHE A 633 16.54 16.35 -13.00
N ILE A 634 17.69 15.99 -13.57
CA ILE A 634 17.80 15.34 -14.89
C ILE A 634 18.68 14.11 -14.70
N ARG A 635 18.12 12.94 -14.90
CA ARG A 635 18.85 11.68 -14.93
C ARG A 635 19.60 11.55 -16.26
N ARG A 636 20.90 11.30 -16.21
CA ARG A 636 21.71 10.99 -17.37
C ARG A 636 21.52 9.51 -17.73
N ASN A 637 21.67 8.64 -16.73
CA ASN A 637 21.57 7.19 -16.87
C ASN A 637 20.87 6.57 -15.66
N ILE A 638 20.25 5.39 -15.89
CA ILE A 638 19.77 4.49 -14.84
C ILE A 638 20.36 3.12 -15.17
N PHE A 639 21.23 2.62 -14.31
CA PHE A 639 21.86 1.31 -14.44
C PHE A 639 21.10 0.32 -13.55
N ARG A 640 20.65 -0.75 -14.15
CA ARG A 640 20.06 -1.91 -13.49
C ARG A 640 20.33 -3.13 -14.35
N LYS A 641 20.52 -4.29 -13.76
CA LYS A 641 20.63 -5.53 -14.53
C LYS A 641 19.30 -5.78 -15.23
N THR A 642 19.34 -5.82 -16.57
CA THR A 642 18.17 -6.11 -17.40
C THR A 642 18.24 -7.59 -17.75
N TYR A 643 17.17 -8.35 -17.45
CA TYR A 643 17.01 -9.72 -17.91
C TYR A 643 16.51 -9.77 -19.34
#